data_6ef1008557bf218bada2b2246e20d6da
#
_entry.id   6ef1008557bf218bada2b2246e20d6da
#
_cell.length_a   1.000
_cell.length_b   1.000
_cell.length_c   1.000
_cell.angle_alpha   90.00
_cell.angle_beta   90.00
_cell.angle_gamma   90.00
#
_symmetry.space_group_name_H-M   'P 1'
#
loop_
_entity.id
_entity.type
_entity.pdbx_description
1 polymer ?
#
loop_
_entity_poly.entity_id
_entity_poly.type
_entity_poly.pdbx_seq_one_letter_code
_entity_poly.pdbx_strand_id
1 'polypeptide(L)'
;PPPPPPPFSSRRRHTRCNRWSRGLGDVYKRQGLRSLEIGRYGLGADGKDRFDEPKMESGLPSQSEIEQKLASPNSQRIFYLRYALLAGMTIESIYKLCGIDPWFIQQLGQIVALEREIQTAGRPISDAHLKQAKEWGFSDVQLAYLTDAGEADIKKRRAELGLRPVYKLVDTCAAEFKAATPYYYSTYELENEARVSKRKKVMILGGGPNRIGQGIEFDYCCVHASFALREEGIESIMVNSNPETVSTDYDTSDKLYFEPLTHEDVLHIVETEKPMGVIVQFGGQTPLNLSVGLHADGVPILGTQPESIDRAEDRKLFKAMLNKLGLIQPANGTALTIKEALHVAESIGYPVVVRPSYVLGGRAMKIVYNQAALENFTQLAIQASPDYPVLIDKFVEDAFEFDVDAICDGRTTIIGGIMEHIEEAGVHSGDSACVLPPVNIDPRFIEQMARATKAMANELNVVGLMNVQYALKDGQLYVLEVNPRASRTIPFVSKATGVPLAKLATKVMLGRTLQELGLAAEIIPAHISVKEAVLPFDRFPDVDILLGPEMKSTGEVMGIGSDFGAAYAKAQLGAGQNLPTSGTVFISVIDNDKKTVLPVAAAYRDAGFNIMATQGTSNFLTDHGIPNQIVNKVSVGRPHVVDAIKNGEIQLIINTSIGGETRRDGYYIRRNALRYKIPYATTTAGGMAIYRAIEALRLKKTTVKTLQEYNSET
;
A
#
# COMPACT_ATOMS: atom_id res chain seq x y z
N PRO A 1 18.35 36.01 16.93
CA PRO A 1 18.85 34.65 16.95
C PRO A 1 18.94 34.17 18.40
N PRO A 2 18.51 32.96 18.76
CA PRO A 2 18.69 32.45 20.10
C PRO A 2 20.18 32.31 20.42
N PRO A 3 20.61 32.48 21.69
CA PRO A 3 22.00 32.32 22.07
C PRO A 3 22.49 30.88 21.72
N PRO A 4 23.78 30.72 21.37
CA PRO A 4 24.33 29.41 21.10
C PRO A 4 24.21 28.53 22.36
N PRO A 5 23.97 27.23 22.22
CA PRO A 5 23.87 26.32 23.36
C PRO A 5 25.22 26.31 24.11
N PRO A 6 25.18 26.20 25.46
CA PRO A 6 26.40 26.21 26.27
C PRO A 6 27.33 25.05 25.91
N PRO A 7 28.65 25.24 25.95
CA PRO A 7 29.60 24.19 25.63
C PRO A 7 29.49 23.04 26.63
N PHE A 8 29.42 21.81 26.12
CA PHE A 8 29.34 20.59 26.92
C PHE A 8 30.53 20.45 27.89
N SER A 9 30.27 20.53 29.19
CA SER A 9 31.30 20.70 30.20
C SER A 9 31.85 19.43 30.87
N SER A 10 31.58 18.20 30.36
CA SER A 10 32.16 17.01 30.94
C SER A 10 32.79 16.06 29.92
N ARG A 11 34.03 15.58 30.20
CA ARG A 11 34.73 14.58 29.37
C ARG A 11 33.91 13.29 29.18
N ARG A 12 33.08 12.88 30.13
CA ARG A 12 32.20 11.71 29.99
C ARG A 12 31.08 11.96 28.98
N ARG A 13 30.53 13.16 28.91
CA ARG A 13 29.52 13.53 27.91
C ARG A 13 30.14 13.59 26.50
N HIS A 14 31.35 14.11 26.36
CA HIS A 14 32.09 14.11 25.09
C HIS A 14 32.40 12.71 24.59
N THR A 15 32.73 11.78 25.48
CA THR A 15 33.00 10.39 25.10
C THR A 15 31.72 9.65 24.70
N ARG A 16 30.59 9.92 25.37
CA ARG A 16 29.25 9.44 24.94
C ARG A 16 28.84 10.07 23.62
N CYS A 17 28.95 11.39 23.43
CA CYS A 17 28.66 12.06 22.16
C CYS A 17 29.54 11.57 21.00
N ASN A 18 30.81 11.33 21.21
CA ASN A 18 31.71 10.80 20.19
C ASN A 18 31.40 9.33 19.83
N ARG A 19 30.96 8.51 20.79
CA ARG A 19 30.44 7.17 20.52
C ARG A 19 29.08 7.22 19.83
N TRP A 20 28.21 8.16 20.20
CA TRP A 20 26.92 8.41 19.58
C TRP A 20 27.08 8.92 18.14
N SER A 21 27.99 9.84 17.86
CA SER A 21 28.21 10.31 16.48
C SER A 21 28.75 9.20 15.57
N ARG A 22 29.51 8.24 16.10
CA ARG A 22 29.90 7.03 15.37
C ARG A 22 28.72 6.06 15.22
N GLY A 23 27.96 5.80 16.28
CA GLY A 23 26.77 4.95 16.26
C GLY A 23 25.63 5.51 15.39
N LEU A 24 25.29 6.79 15.51
CA LEU A 24 24.28 7.45 14.67
C LEU A 24 24.65 7.44 13.19
N GLY A 25 25.91 7.66 12.83
CA GLY A 25 26.38 7.54 11.46
C GLY A 25 26.19 6.12 10.90
N ASP A 26 26.35 5.11 11.72
CA ASP A 26 26.33 3.71 11.33
C ASP A 26 24.92 3.09 11.35
N VAL A 27 24.13 3.34 12.39
CA VAL A 27 22.78 2.82 12.55
C VAL A 27 21.83 3.42 11.53
N TYR A 28 21.77 4.75 11.38
CA TYR A 28 20.87 5.41 10.43
C TYR A 28 21.12 5.03 8.96
N LYS A 29 22.37 4.82 8.57
CA LYS A 29 22.68 4.50 7.17
C LYS A 29 22.40 3.06 6.81
N ARG A 30 22.55 2.13 7.76
CA ARG A 30 22.50 0.70 7.51
C ARG A 30 21.16 0.11 7.83
N GLN A 31 20.56 0.46 8.96
CA GLN A 31 19.17 0.14 9.28
C GLN A 31 18.21 0.89 8.36
N GLY A 32 18.46 2.17 8.05
CA GLY A 32 17.67 2.95 7.13
C GLY A 32 17.58 2.32 5.73
N LEU A 33 18.67 1.74 5.22
CA LEU A 33 18.64 1.02 3.93
C LEU A 33 17.82 -0.25 3.98
N ARG A 34 17.88 -1.01 5.09
CA ARG A 34 17.03 -2.20 5.28
C ARG A 34 15.56 -1.81 5.51
N SER A 35 15.32 -0.68 6.15
CA SER A 35 13.99 -0.13 6.39
C SER A 35 13.28 0.39 5.13
N LEU A 36 13.97 0.50 3.99
CA LEU A 36 13.36 0.86 2.71
C LEU A 36 12.38 -0.22 2.19
N GLU A 37 12.51 -1.46 2.64
CA GLU A 37 11.64 -2.59 2.27
C GLU A 37 11.45 -2.75 0.75
N ILE A 38 12.55 -2.63 0.01
CA ILE A 38 12.61 -2.77 -1.46
C ILE A 38 13.19 -4.12 -1.89
N GLY A 39 13.18 -5.10 -0.99
CA GLY A 39 13.72 -6.43 -1.21
C GLY A 39 15.26 -6.51 -1.17
N ARG A 40 15.94 -5.47 -0.69
CA ARG A 40 17.41 -5.41 -0.54
C ARG A 40 17.79 -5.55 0.94
N TYR A 41 18.96 -6.14 1.19
CA TYR A 41 19.50 -6.36 2.53
C TYR A 41 20.64 -5.37 2.83
N GLY A 42 20.33 -4.07 2.90
CA GLY A 42 21.30 -3.01 3.14
C GLY A 42 21.77 -2.33 1.85
N LEU A 43 23.07 -1.94 1.76
CA LEU A 43 23.61 -1.20 0.61
C LEU A 43 23.81 -2.06 -0.65
N GLY A 44 23.63 -3.35 -0.55
CA GLY A 44 23.92 -4.35 -1.59
C GLY A 44 24.71 -5.52 -1.01
N ALA A 45 25.49 -6.22 -1.83
CA ALA A 45 26.16 -7.46 -1.46
C ALA A 45 25.17 -8.56 -1.00
N ASP A 46 24.06 -8.69 -1.71
CA ASP A 46 22.95 -9.56 -1.40
C ASP A 46 22.52 -10.43 -2.59
N GLY A 47 23.30 -10.43 -3.66
CA GLY A 47 23.00 -11.18 -4.89
C GLY A 47 21.89 -10.61 -5.74
N LYS A 48 21.30 -9.46 -5.36
CA LYS A 48 20.13 -8.86 -6.00
C LYS A 48 20.45 -7.61 -6.83
N ASP A 49 21.72 -7.44 -7.24
CA ASP A 49 22.13 -6.33 -8.07
C ASP A 49 21.54 -6.45 -9.48
N ARG A 50 20.91 -5.38 -9.98
CA ARG A 50 20.27 -5.27 -11.29
C ARG A 50 20.76 -4.04 -12.01
N PHE A 51 20.99 -4.15 -13.31
CA PHE A 51 21.49 -3.09 -14.17
C PHE A 51 20.60 -2.96 -15.40
N ASP A 52 20.55 -1.77 -15.97
CA ASP A 52 19.79 -1.51 -17.20
C ASP A 52 20.50 -2.10 -18.42
N GLU A 53 21.86 -2.15 -18.39
CA GLU A 53 22.70 -2.73 -19.42
C GLU A 53 23.30 -4.09 -18.98
N PRO A 54 23.76 -4.92 -19.91
CA PRO A 54 24.48 -6.15 -19.57
C PRO A 54 25.69 -5.86 -18.67
N LYS A 55 25.92 -6.72 -17.67
CA LYS A 55 27.07 -6.61 -16.77
C LYS A 55 28.39 -6.64 -17.55
N MET A 56 29.34 -5.81 -17.14
CA MET A 56 30.73 -5.94 -17.56
C MET A 56 31.33 -7.23 -17.01
N GLU A 57 32.49 -7.65 -17.52
CA GLU A 57 33.27 -8.80 -16.98
C GLU A 57 33.56 -8.67 -15.49
N SER A 58 33.67 -7.43 -14.98
CA SER A 58 33.81 -7.11 -13.56
C SER A 58 32.57 -7.41 -12.71
N GLY A 59 31.43 -7.75 -13.31
CA GLY A 59 30.14 -7.91 -12.63
C GLY A 59 29.46 -6.59 -12.24
N LEU A 60 29.99 -5.45 -12.66
CA LEU A 60 29.47 -4.10 -12.42
C LEU A 60 28.75 -3.54 -13.66
N PRO A 61 27.91 -2.48 -13.52
CA PRO A 61 27.35 -1.76 -14.66
C PRO A 61 28.44 -0.99 -15.40
N SER A 62 28.16 -0.57 -16.64
CA SER A 62 29.06 0.28 -17.42
C SER A 62 29.36 1.60 -16.71
N GLN A 63 30.53 2.19 -16.96
CA GLN A 63 30.85 3.49 -16.39
C GLN A 63 29.85 4.56 -16.82
N SER A 64 29.41 4.51 -18.07
CA SER A 64 28.41 5.43 -18.62
C SER A 64 27.07 5.33 -17.86
N GLU A 65 26.62 4.11 -17.58
CA GLU A 65 25.39 3.88 -16.79
C GLU A 65 25.56 4.42 -15.36
N ILE A 66 26.70 4.15 -14.71
CA ILE A 66 26.98 4.68 -13.36
C ILE A 66 26.93 6.22 -13.36
N GLU A 67 27.60 6.88 -14.29
CA GLU A 67 27.64 8.34 -14.39
C GLU A 67 26.25 8.93 -14.64
N GLN A 68 25.46 8.34 -15.54
CA GLN A 68 24.10 8.78 -15.84
C GLN A 68 23.20 8.67 -14.61
N LYS A 69 23.22 7.51 -13.92
CA LYS A 69 22.41 7.27 -12.73
C LYS A 69 22.82 8.12 -11.53
N LEU A 70 24.09 8.50 -11.44
CA LEU A 70 24.55 9.43 -10.40
C LEU A 70 24.17 10.88 -10.73
N ALA A 71 24.25 11.31 -11.98
CA ALA A 71 23.94 12.66 -12.39
C ALA A 71 22.44 12.98 -12.26
N SER A 72 21.56 12.01 -12.55
CA SER A 72 20.10 12.20 -12.48
C SER A 72 19.52 11.59 -11.20
N PRO A 73 18.79 12.35 -10.36
CA PRO A 73 18.11 11.82 -9.18
C PRO A 73 17.13 10.70 -9.56
N ASN A 74 17.27 9.54 -8.92
CA ASN A 74 16.42 8.39 -9.12
C ASN A 74 16.40 7.49 -7.88
N SER A 75 15.46 6.55 -7.78
CA SER A 75 15.30 5.65 -6.62
C SER A 75 16.44 4.66 -6.41
N GLN A 76 17.25 4.40 -7.43
CA GLN A 76 18.36 3.46 -7.38
C GLN A 76 19.71 4.13 -7.10
N ARG A 77 19.76 5.47 -7.08
CA ARG A 77 20.99 6.27 -6.99
C ARG A 77 21.90 5.86 -5.83
N ILE A 78 21.33 5.45 -4.69
CA ILE A 78 22.10 5.01 -3.52
C ILE A 78 22.95 3.75 -3.83
N PHE A 79 22.43 2.82 -4.62
CA PHE A 79 23.16 1.63 -5.04
C PHE A 79 24.22 1.95 -6.08
N TYR A 80 23.97 2.93 -6.96
CA TYR A 80 24.97 3.40 -7.93
C TYR A 80 26.12 4.15 -7.27
N LEU A 81 25.96 4.73 -6.06
CA LEU A 81 27.10 5.21 -5.25
C LEU A 81 28.02 4.04 -4.85
N ARG A 82 27.43 2.89 -4.44
CA ARG A 82 28.21 1.69 -4.15
C ARG A 82 28.93 1.18 -5.40
N TYR A 83 28.26 1.08 -6.54
CA TYR A 83 28.89 0.62 -7.79
C TYR A 83 30.03 1.54 -8.24
N ALA A 84 29.87 2.86 -8.12
CA ALA A 84 30.93 3.82 -8.40
C ALA A 84 32.17 3.61 -7.51
N LEU A 85 31.95 3.40 -6.21
CA LEU A 85 33.02 3.10 -5.25
C LEU A 85 33.70 1.75 -5.55
N LEU A 86 32.93 0.73 -5.92
CA LEU A 86 33.45 -0.57 -6.36
C LEU A 86 34.23 -0.46 -7.68
N ALA A 87 33.82 0.40 -8.60
CA ALA A 87 34.53 0.70 -9.84
C ALA A 87 35.82 1.55 -9.62
N GLY A 88 36.07 1.99 -8.39
CA GLY A 88 37.29 2.77 -8.05
C GLY A 88 37.19 4.27 -8.33
N MET A 89 35.97 4.79 -8.53
CA MET A 89 35.76 6.24 -8.69
C MET A 89 36.11 6.98 -7.40
N THR A 90 36.77 8.15 -7.53
CA THR A 90 37.12 8.98 -6.38
C THR A 90 35.89 9.67 -5.79
N ILE A 91 35.91 9.96 -4.49
CA ILE A 91 34.84 10.70 -3.79
C ILE A 91 34.58 12.04 -4.48
N GLU A 92 35.64 12.73 -4.93
CA GLU A 92 35.52 14.00 -5.64
C GLU A 92 34.79 13.86 -6.98
N SER A 93 35.10 12.81 -7.77
CA SER A 93 34.41 12.57 -9.06
C SER A 93 32.94 12.22 -8.86
N ILE A 94 32.62 11.40 -7.84
CA ILE A 94 31.23 11.08 -7.48
C ILE A 94 30.47 12.34 -7.03
N TYR A 95 31.11 13.17 -6.18
CA TYR A 95 30.52 14.44 -5.74
C TYR A 95 30.20 15.38 -6.91
N LYS A 96 31.13 15.54 -7.87
CA LYS A 96 30.91 16.36 -9.07
C LYS A 96 29.71 15.90 -9.89
N LEU A 97 29.44 14.60 -9.94
CA LEU A 97 28.29 14.05 -10.67
C LEU A 97 26.97 14.22 -9.91
N CYS A 98 26.97 13.95 -8.62
CA CYS A 98 25.71 13.79 -7.86
C CYS A 98 25.39 14.95 -6.92
N GLY A 99 26.35 15.80 -6.55
CA GLY A 99 26.17 16.86 -5.55
C GLY A 99 25.93 16.39 -4.11
N ILE A 100 26.07 15.08 -3.83
CA ILE A 100 25.91 14.51 -2.48
C ILE A 100 27.17 14.82 -1.69
N ASP A 101 27.02 15.38 -0.47
CA ASP A 101 28.14 15.77 0.37
C ASP A 101 29.19 14.66 0.50
N PRO A 102 30.48 14.97 0.31
CA PRO A 102 31.58 13.99 0.36
C PRO A 102 31.63 13.17 1.65
N TRP A 103 31.17 13.71 2.77
CA TRP A 103 31.13 12.99 4.03
C TRP A 103 30.23 11.73 3.95
N PHE A 104 29.05 11.84 3.33
CA PHE A 104 28.17 10.68 3.13
C PHE A 104 28.79 9.64 2.21
N ILE A 105 29.44 10.10 1.11
CA ILE A 105 30.09 9.21 0.16
C ILE A 105 31.26 8.47 0.85
N GLN A 106 32.03 9.17 1.69
CA GLN A 106 33.12 8.58 2.47
C GLN A 106 32.62 7.51 3.44
N GLN A 107 31.48 7.74 4.11
CA GLN A 107 30.89 6.75 5.00
C GLN A 107 30.42 5.50 4.24
N LEU A 108 29.86 5.66 3.05
CA LEU A 108 29.53 4.53 2.18
C LEU A 108 30.79 3.80 1.71
N GLY A 109 31.87 4.55 1.44
CA GLY A 109 33.18 4.00 1.08
C GLY A 109 33.75 3.07 2.14
N GLN A 110 33.55 3.35 3.43
CA GLN A 110 33.97 2.45 4.51
C GLN A 110 33.22 1.12 4.48
N ILE A 111 31.89 1.16 4.20
CA ILE A 111 31.09 -0.07 4.06
C ILE A 111 31.62 -0.91 2.90
N VAL A 112 31.89 -0.27 1.74
CA VAL A 112 32.42 -0.94 0.55
C VAL A 112 33.82 -1.50 0.79
N ALA A 113 34.63 -0.82 1.56
CA ALA A 113 35.98 -1.31 1.92
C ALA A 113 35.89 -2.60 2.76
N LEU A 114 35.05 -2.60 3.80
CA LEU A 114 34.81 -3.81 4.61
C LEU A 114 34.19 -4.96 3.81
N GLU A 115 33.29 -4.67 2.88
CA GLU A 115 32.74 -5.65 1.93
C GLU A 115 33.86 -6.36 1.16
N ARG A 116 34.82 -5.59 0.61
CA ARG A 116 35.98 -6.14 -0.11
C ARG A 116 36.90 -6.95 0.79
N GLU A 117 37.16 -6.47 2.01
CA GLU A 117 38.00 -7.17 2.99
C GLU A 117 37.43 -8.55 3.32
N ILE A 118 36.10 -8.62 3.61
CA ILE A 118 35.42 -9.88 3.90
C ILE A 118 35.45 -10.81 2.69
N GLN A 119 35.16 -10.29 1.50
CA GLN A 119 35.14 -11.09 0.27
C GLN A 119 36.53 -11.65 -0.05
N THR A 120 37.60 -10.84 0.16
CA THR A 120 38.98 -11.26 -0.09
C THR A 120 39.49 -12.25 0.93
N ALA A 121 39.06 -12.12 2.21
CA ALA A 121 39.46 -13.05 3.27
C ALA A 121 38.84 -14.44 3.10
N GLY A 122 37.69 -14.54 2.39
CA GLY A 122 37.06 -15.83 2.06
C GLY A 122 36.41 -16.57 3.24
N ARG A 123 36.33 -17.90 3.11
CA ARG A 123 35.70 -18.80 4.11
C ARG A 123 36.74 -19.48 5.00
N PRO A 124 36.37 -19.75 6.28
CA PRO A 124 35.21 -19.17 7.01
C PRO A 124 35.46 -17.72 7.37
N ILE A 125 34.38 -16.92 7.55
CA ILE A 125 34.52 -15.57 8.04
C ILE A 125 35.20 -15.56 9.40
N SER A 126 36.22 -14.69 9.58
CA SER A 126 36.89 -14.57 10.87
C SER A 126 35.96 -13.93 11.93
N ASP A 127 36.20 -14.28 13.21
CA ASP A 127 35.44 -13.73 14.32
C ASP A 127 35.51 -12.19 14.39
N ALA A 128 36.70 -11.65 14.06
CA ALA A 128 36.93 -10.21 14.02
C ALA A 128 36.11 -9.54 12.91
N HIS A 129 36.12 -10.11 11.70
CA HIS A 129 35.30 -9.59 10.59
C HIS A 129 33.80 -9.74 10.85
N LEU A 130 33.36 -10.86 11.41
CA LEU A 130 31.96 -11.08 11.76
C LEU A 130 31.49 -10.04 12.77
N LYS A 131 32.24 -9.82 13.85
CA LYS A 131 31.93 -8.79 14.85
C LYS A 131 31.88 -7.39 14.23
N GLN A 132 32.92 -6.99 13.51
CA GLN A 132 33.01 -5.68 12.87
C GLN A 132 31.85 -5.48 11.85
N ALA A 133 31.56 -6.49 11.05
CA ALA A 133 30.46 -6.42 10.08
C ALA A 133 29.10 -6.22 10.76
N LYS A 134 28.84 -6.93 11.87
CA LYS A 134 27.60 -6.74 12.65
C LYS A 134 27.53 -5.35 13.28
N GLU A 135 28.63 -4.87 13.88
CA GLU A 135 28.76 -3.50 14.38
C GLU A 135 28.53 -2.47 13.27
N TRP A 136 28.87 -2.81 12.04
CA TRP A 136 28.68 -1.96 10.86
C TRP A 136 27.36 -2.20 10.13
N GLY A 137 26.47 -3.02 10.65
CA GLY A 137 25.09 -3.21 10.19
C GLY A 137 24.92 -4.12 8.98
N PHE A 138 25.89 -5.01 8.70
CA PHE A 138 25.68 -6.08 7.73
C PHE A 138 24.68 -7.11 8.28
N SER A 139 23.73 -7.50 7.46
CA SER A 139 22.79 -8.58 7.77
C SER A 139 23.47 -9.95 7.61
N ASP A 140 22.91 -10.98 8.24
CA ASP A 140 23.40 -12.35 8.08
C ASP A 140 23.31 -12.80 6.60
N VAL A 141 22.27 -12.36 5.85
CA VAL A 141 22.13 -12.59 4.41
C VAL A 141 23.28 -11.99 3.60
N GLN A 142 23.69 -10.76 3.89
CA GLN A 142 24.83 -10.12 3.20
C GLN A 142 26.14 -10.85 3.48
N LEU A 143 26.37 -11.25 4.72
CA LEU A 143 27.57 -11.98 5.11
C LEU A 143 27.60 -13.37 4.47
N ALA A 144 26.48 -14.05 4.41
CA ALA A 144 26.32 -15.33 3.70
C ALA A 144 26.72 -15.20 2.22
N TYR A 145 26.20 -14.14 1.54
CA TYR A 145 26.54 -13.87 0.15
C TYR A 145 28.02 -13.56 -0.07
N LEU A 146 28.61 -12.68 0.77
CA LEU A 146 30.01 -12.24 0.64
C LEU A 146 30.99 -13.40 0.87
N THR A 147 30.63 -14.34 1.72
CA THR A 147 31.48 -15.49 2.06
C THR A 147 31.09 -16.77 1.36
N ASP A 148 30.08 -16.71 0.46
CA ASP A 148 29.51 -17.89 -0.21
C ASP A 148 29.16 -19.01 0.80
N ALA A 149 28.56 -18.64 1.97
CA ALA A 149 28.13 -19.50 3.05
C ALA A 149 26.60 -19.57 3.10
N GLY A 150 26.06 -20.44 3.92
CA GLY A 150 24.62 -20.42 4.26
C GLY A 150 24.30 -19.35 5.29
N GLU A 151 23.13 -18.70 5.20
CA GLU A 151 22.67 -17.76 6.24
C GLU A 151 22.62 -18.43 7.62
N ALA A 152 22.17 -19.69 7.66
CA ALA A 152 22.12 -20.51 8.88
C ALA A 152 23.51 -20.68 9.53
N ASP A 153 24.56 -20.78 8.71
CA ASP A 153 25.94 -20.92 9.22
C ASP A 153 26.42 -19.60 9.87
N ILE A 154 26.11 -18.46 9.27
CA ILE A 154 26.38 -17.15 9.83
C ILE A 154 25.61 -16.94 11.13
N LYS A 155 24.30 -17.22 11.16
CA LYS A 155 23.44 -17.18 12.35
C LYS A 155 24.00 -18.04 13.47
N LYS A 156 24.41 -19.28 13.17
CA LYS A 156 25.00 -20.22 14.11
C LYS A 156 26.31 -19.67 14.67
N ARG A 157 27.23 -19.23 13.81
CA ARG A 157 28.56 -18.71 14.25
C ARG A 157 28.41 -17.47 15.12
N ARG A 158 27.49 -16.58 14.76
CA ARG A 158 27.14 -15.39 15.57
C ARG A 158 26.64 -15.79 16.95
N ALA A 159 25.77 -16.80 17.03
CA ALA A 159 25.26 -17.32 18.29
C ALA A 159 26.35 -17.93 19.17
N GLU A 160 27.26 -18.73 18.59
CA GLU A 160 28.43 -19.32 19.28
C GLU A 160 29.34 -18.26 19.90
N LEU A 161 29.51 -17.13 19.25
CA LEU A 161 30.31 -15.98 19.73
C LEU A 161 29.55 -15.07 20.69
N GLY A 162 28.27 -15.34 20.96
CA GLY A 162 27.42 -14.47 21.77
C GLY A 162 27.18 -13.09 21.14
N LEU A 163 27.37 -12.94 19.85
CA LEU A 163 27.13 -11.68 19.13
C LEU A 163 25.63 -11.46 18.93
N ARG A 164 25.07 -10.66 19.82
CA ARG A 164 23.64 -10.26 19.78
C ARG A 164 23.54 -8.75 19.84
N PRO A 165 22.52 -8.16 19.17
CA PRO A 165 22.25 -6.74 19.34
C PRO A 165 21.80 -6.46 20.77
N VAL A 166 22.12 -5.28 21.24
CA VAL A 166 21.57 -4.67 22.45
C VAL A 166 20.68 -3.50 22.03
N TYR A 167 19.73 -3.12 22.86
CA TYR A 167 18.79 -2.05 22.57
C TYR A 167 19.09 -0.84 23.43
N LYS A 168 19.15 0.33 22.79
CA LYS A 168 19.35 1.62 23.44
C LYS A 168 18.05 2.40 23.47
N LEU A 169 17.83 3.12 24.56
CA LEU A 169 16.74 4.06 24.70
C LEU A 169 17.08 5.36 23.95
N VAL A 170 16.17 5.85 23.11
CA VAL A 170 16.32 7.14 22.45
C VAL A 170 16.19 8.26 23.47
N ASP A 171 17.24 9.07 23.61
CA ASP A 171 17.22 10.26 24.46
C ASP A 171 16.60 11.44 23.70
N THR A 172 15.33 11.69 23.98
CA THR A 172 14.57 12.80 23.38
C THR A 172 14.74 14.12 24.15
N CYS A 173 15.52 14.11 25.25
CA CYS A 173 15.69 15.25 26.15
C CYS A 173 17.09 15.85 26.09
N ALA A 174 17.92 15.51 25.09
CA ALA A 174 19.29 15.99 24.94
C ALA A 174 20.16 15.84 26.20
N ALA A 175 19.93 14.80 26.97
CA ALA A 175 20.56 14.49 28.27
C ALA A 175 20.36 15.56 29.37
N GLU A 176 19.45 16.50 29.18
CA GLU A 176 19.05 17.47 30.23
C GLU A 176 18.19 16.81 31.32
N PHE A 177 17.31 15.91 30.90
CA PHE A 177 16.42 15.14 31.78
C PHE A 177 16.49 13.66 31.41
N LYS A 178 16.00 12.79 32.29
CA LYS A 178 15.85 11.37 31.98
C LYS A 178 14.74 11.19 30.95
N ALA A 179 15.06 10.67 29.79
CA ALA A 179 14.07 10.36 28.78
C ALA A 179 13.07 9.31 29.28
N ALA A 180 11.77 9.63 29.13
CA ALA A 180 10.66 8.74 29.50
C ALA A 180 10.03 8.06 28.29
N THR A 181 10.44 8.42 27.07
CA THR A 181 9.92 7.86 25.80
C THR A 181 10.22 6.38 25.69
N PRO A 182 9.26 5.57 25.18
CA PRO A 182 9.42 4.12 25.06
C PRO A 182 10.18 3.69 23.81
N TYR A 183 11.06 4.52 23.27
CA TYR A 183 11.71 4.38 21.96
C TYR A 183 13.04 3.65 22.07
N TYR A 184 13.15 2.53 21.37
CA TYR A 184 14.36 1.70 21.34
C TYR A 184 14.89 1.53 19.91
N TYR A 185 16.21 1.39 19.78
CA TYR A 185 16.90 1.00 18.57
C TYR A 185 18.03 0.02 18.88
N SER A 186 18.37 -0.85 17.95
CA SER A 186 19.44 -1.83 18.13
C SER A 186 20.83 -1.29 17.83
N THR A 187 21.82 -1.83 18.51
CA THR A 187 23.23 -1.63 18.25
C THR A 187 24.04 -2.84 18.71
N TYR A 188 25.28 -3.00 18.26
CA TYR A 188 26.19 -4.04 18.73
C TYR A 188 27.21 -3.47 19.71
N GLU A 189 26.71 -2.94 20.83
CA GLU A 189 27.48 -2.40 21.93
C GLU A 189 27.45 -3.34 23.16
N LEU A 190 28.00 -2.88 24.31
CA LEU A 190 28.09 -3.73 25.49
C LEU A 190 26.86 -3.64 26.41
N GLU A 191 26.22 -2.49 26.51
CA GLU A 191 25.14 -2.23 27.46
C GLU A 191 23.77 -2.31 26.79
N ASN A 192 22.88 -3.13 27.35
CA ASN A 192 21.48 -3.21 26.95
C ASN A 192 20.63 -2.33 27.87
N GLU A 193 19.91 -1.37 27.30
CA GLU A 193 18.99 -0.48 28.01
C GLU A 193 17.52 -0.93 27.90
N ALA A 194 17.23 -2.04 27.22
CA ALA A 194 15.88 -2.58 27.14
C ALA A 194 15.33 -2.91 28.53
N ARG A 195 14.20 -2.31 28.89
CA ARG A 195 13.54 -2.51 30.18
C ARG A 195 12.57 -3.69 30.06
N VAL A 196 13.11 -4.91 30.00
CA VAL A 196 12.29 -6.12 29.85
C VAL A 196 11.44 -6.34 31.09
N SER A 197 10.12 -6.29 30.94
CA SER A 197 9.16 -6.53 32.03
C SER A 197 8.83 -8.02 32.17
N LYS A 198 8.21 -8.39 33.31
CA LYS A 198 7.63 -9.73 33.53
C LYS A 198 6.12 -9.79 33.21
N ARG A 199 5.53 -8.69 32.72
CA ARG A 199 4.12 -8.64 32.33
C ARG A 199 3.87 -9.56 31.11
N LYS A 200 2.63 -10.02 30.97
CA LYS A 200 2.19 -10.59 29.69
C LYS A 200 2.31 -9.51 28.61
N LYS A 201 2.89 -9.84 27.49
CA LYS A 201 3.14 -8.88 26.42
C LYS A 201 2.93 -9.49 25.04
N VAL A 202 2.49 -8.67 24.12
CA VAL A 202 2.25 -9.03 22.71
C VAL A 202 3.01 -8.05 21.84
N MET A 203 3.64 -8.57 20.80
CA MET A 203 4.32 -7.78 19.79
C MET A 203 3.40 -7.54 18.58
N ILE A 204 3.38 -6.31 18.07
CA ILE A 204 2.67 -5.91 16.86
C ILE A 204 3.70 -5.48 15.84
N LEU A 205 3.67 -6.07 14.63
CA LEU A 205 4.51 -5.63 13.54
C LEU A 205 3.77 -4.57 12.71
N GLY A 206 4.37 -3.39 12.60
CA GLY A 206 3.82 -2.25 11.86
C GLY A 206 3.97 -2.36 10.35
N GLY A 207 3.57 -1.31 9.64
CA GLY A 207 3.52 -1.28 8.17
C GLY A 207 4.83 -0.89 7.48
N GLY A 208 5.87 -0.50 8.23
CA GLY A 208 7.10 0.05 7.63
C GLY A 208 6.91 1.44 7.02
N PRO A 209 7.71 1.83 6.01
CA PRO A 209 7.69 3.17 5.44
C PRO A 209 6.41 3.45 4.67
N ASN A 210 5.90 4.67 4.80
CA ASN A 210 4.76 5.13 4.01
C ASN A 210 5.13 5.21 2.52
N ARG A 211 4.28 4.63 1.69
CA ARG A 211 4.38 4.66 0.21
C ARG A 211 3.00 4.85 -0.38
N ILE A 212 2.94 5.45 -1.56
CA ILE A 212 1.71 5.39 -2.36
C ILE A 212 1.40 3.90 -2.61
N GLY A 213 0.18 3.48 -2.31
CA GLY A 213 -0.22 2.09 -2.41
C GLY A 213 -0.03 1.23 -1.14
N GLN A 214 0.57 1.79 -0.07
CA GLN A 214 0.74 1.10 1.23
C GLN A 214 0.01 1.87 2.34
N GLY A 215 -1.28 2.00 2.22
CA GLY A 215 -2.13 2.90 2.98
C GLY A 215 -1.87 2.97 4.49
N ILE A 216 -2.07 4.16 5.05
CA ILE A 216 -2.04 4.48 6.48
C ILE A 216 -3.12 3.69 7.27
N GLU A 217 -4.09 3.10 6.58
CA GLU A 217 -5.19 2.33 7.14
C GLU A 217 -4.69 1.11 7.93
N PHE A 218 -3.56 0.53 7.54
CA PHE A 218 -2.90 -0.54 8.29
C PHE A 218 -2.32 -0.04 9.62
N ASP A 219 -1.79 1.18 9.63
CA ASP A 219 -1.30 1.79 10.85
C ASP A 219 -2.42 2.05 11.86
N TYR A 220 -3.61 2.47 11.40
CA TYR A 220 -4.82 2.55 12.23
C TYR A 220 -5.10 1.21 12.95
N CYS A 221 -5.00 0.08 12.24
CA CYS A 221 -5.23 -1.23 12.85
C CYS A 221 -4.17 -1.55 13.93
N CYS A 222 -2.90 -1.21 13.68
CA CYS A 222 -1.81 -1.37 14.65
C CYS A 222 -2.03 -0.53 15.92
N VAL A 223 -2.45 0.73 15.77
CA VAL A 223 -2.78 1.63 16.89
C VAL A 223 -3.92 1.07 17.73
N HIS A 224 -5.02 0.66 17.08
CA HIS A 224 -6.18 0.10 17.78
C HIS A 224 -5.87 -1.25 18.41
N ALA A 225 -4.95 -2.04 17.86
CA ALA A 225 -4.45 -3.26 18.50
C ALA A 225 -3.71 -2.93 19.79
N SER A 226 -2.82 -1.95 19.77
CA SER A 226 -2.11 -1.51 20.99
C SER A 226 -3.08 -1.05 22.08
N PHE A 227 -4.10 -0.27 21.72
CA PHE A 227 -5.11 0.17 22.68
C PHE A 227 -5.95 -1.00 23.23
N ALA A 228 -6.30 -1.99 22.38
CA ALA A 228 -7.03 -3.18 22.84
C ALA A 228 -6.17 -4.02 23.80
N LEU A 229 -4.87 -4.17 23.58
CA LEU A 229 -3.95 -4.85 24.50
C LEU A 229 -3.89 -4.12 25.85
N ARG A 230 -3.83 -2.79 25.83
CA ARG A 230 -3.87 -1.96 27.04
C ARG A 230 -5.17 -2.16 27.83
N GLU A 231 -6.31 -2.22 27.14
CA GLU A 231 -7.63 -2.51 27.77
C GLU A 231 -7.67 -3.90 28.42
N GLU A 232 -6.96 -4.90 27.87
CA GLU A 232 -6.85 -6.26 28.43
C GLU A 232 -5.69 -6.39 29.46
N GLY A 233 -5.01 -5.29 29.81
CA GLY A 233 -3.90 -5.30 30.78
C GLY A 233 -2.60 -5.96 30.27
N ILE A 234 -2.46 -6.11 28.95
CA ILE A 234 -1.32 -6.72 28.27
C ILE A 234 -0.38 -5.61 27.78
N GLU A 235 0.92 -5.77 28.00
CA GLU A 235 1.94 -4.84 27.51
C GLU A 235 2.07 -4.95 26.00
N SER A 236 1.95 -3.83 25.30
CA SER A 236 2.09 -3.75 23.85
C SER A 236 3.52 -3.40 23.47
N ILE A 237 4.10 -4.16 22.54
CA ILE A 237 5.39 -3.91 21.92
C ILE A 237 5.14 -3.63 20.44
N MET A 238 5.38 -2.40 19.99
CA MET A 238 5.33 -2.05 18.58
C MET A 238 6.72 -2.19 17.95
N VAL A 239 6.80 -2.80 16.78
CA VAL A 239 8.00 -2.80 15.92
C VAL A 239 7.66 -2.14 14.61
N ASN A 240 8.28 -1.02 14.31
CA ASN A 240 8.05 -0.27 13.07
C ASN A 240 9.29 0.55 12.72
N SER A 241 9.59 0.64 11.43
CA SER A 241 10.71 1.45 10.91
C SER A 241 10.31 2.88 10.54
N ASN A 242 9.01 3.20 10.53
CA ASN A 242 8.50 4.50 10.13
C ASN A 242 8.39 5.45 11.34
N PRO A 243 9.15 6.57 11.37
CA PRO A 243 9.07 7.53 12.47
C PRO A 243 7.90 8.53 12.35
N GLU A 244 7.21 8.55 11.23
CA GLU A 244 6.21 9.55 10.84
C GLU A 244 4.80 8.93 10.74
N THR A 245 4.42 8.11 11.74
CA THR A 245 3.08 7.48 11.75
C THR A 245 2.56 7.32 13.19
N VAL A 246 1.24 7.23 13.35
CA VAL A 246 0.58 7.25 14.67
C VAL A 246 0.95 6.02 15.53
N SER A 247 1.22 4.87 14.93
CA SER A 247 1.66 3.68 15.70
C SER A 247 3.01 3.88 16.37
N THR A 248 3.80 4.85 15.92
CA THR A 248 5.12 5.20 16.48
C THR A 248 5.09 6.42 17.39
N ASP A 249 3.91 6.95 17.71
CA ASP A 249 3.78 7.99 18.73
C ASP A 249 4.06 7.42 20.13
N TYR A 250 4.64 8.27 20.99
CA TYR A 250 5.14 7.89 22.32
C TYR A 250 4.06 7.37 23.27
N ASP A 251 2.80 7.64 23.03
CA ASP A 251 1.65 7.27 23.85
C ASP A 251 0.81 6.11 23.28
N THR A 252 1.18 5.60 22.10
CA THR A 252 0.45 4.52 21.43
C THR A 252 0.74 3.16 22.05
N SER A 253 2.00 2.79 22.25
CA SER A 253 2.41 1.50 22.80
C SER A 253 3.25 1.64 24.08
N ASP A 254 3.32 0.55 24.88
CA ASP A 254 4.18 0.54 26.06
C ASP A 254 5.67 0.55 25.68
N LYS A 255 6.02 -0.05 24.53
CA LYS A 255 7.37 -0.06 23.95
C LYS A 255 7.33 0.03 22.45
N LEU A 256 8.25 0.79 21.87
CA LEU A 256 8.44 0.91 20.45
C LEU A 256 9.90 0.62 20.08
N TYR A 257 10.08 -0.35 19.20
CA TYR A 257 11.36 -0.66 18.56
C TYR A 257 11.38 -0.07 17.15
N PHE A 258 12.22 0.94 16.96
CA PHE A 258 12.50 1.50 15.63
C PHE A 258 13.49 0.58 14.90
N GLU A 259 12.96 -0.47 14.30
CA GLU A 259 13.78 -1.48 13.63
C GLU A 259 13.23 -1.80 12.25
N PRO A 260 14.09 -2.23 11.31
CA PRO A 260 13.64 -2.78 10.05
C PRO A 260 12.75 -3.99 10.27
N LEU A 261 11.69 -4.12 9.47
CA LEU A 261 10.83 -5.29 9.48
C LEU A 261 11.47 -6.42 8.67
N THR A 262 12.61 -6.92 9.14
CA THR A 262 13.29 -8.10 8.60
C THR A 262 13.19 -9.26 9.58
N HIS A 263 13.35 -10.49 9.07
CA HIS A 263 13.29 -11.68 9.90
C HIS A 263 14.36 -11.66 11.02
N GLU A 264 15.60 -11.26 10.68
CA GLU A 264 16.71 -11.15 11.63
C GLU A 264 16.42 -10.14 12.76
N ASP A 265 15.99 -8.92 12.40
CA ASP A 265 15.79 -7.83 13.37
C ASP A 265 14.58 -8.14 14.30
N VAL A 266 13.47 -8.63 13.74
CA VAL A 266 12.28 -8.99 14.52
C VAL A 266 12.57 -10.16 15.47
N LEU A 267 13.29 -11.18 15.00
CA LEU A 267 13.63 -12.34 15.83
C LEU A 267 14.49 -11.95 17.05
N HIS A 268 15.43 -11.01 16.87
CA HIS A 268 16.24 -10.50 18.00
C HIS A 268 15.38 -9.78 19.06
N ILE A 269 14.35 -9.05 18.64
CA ILE A 269 13.42 -8.40 19.59
C ILE A 269 12.59 -9.48 20.31
N VAL A 270 12.12 -10.49 19.58
CA VAL A 270 11.39 -11.64 20.16
C VAL A 270 12.25 -12.36 21.21
N GLU A 271 13.52 -12.65 20.90
CA GLU A 271 14.47 -13.28 21.83
C GLU A 271 14.69 -12.44 23.09
N THR A 272 14.73 -11.11 22.95
CA THR A 272 14.94 -10.17 24.06
C THR A 272 13.70 -10.03 24.92
N GLU A 273 12.55 -9.76 24.31
CA GLU A 273 11.30 -9.42 25.00
C GLU A 273 10.48 -10.65 25.41
N LYS A 274 10.59 -11.75 24.68
CA LYS A 274 9.83 -13.00 24.90
C LYS A 274 8.32 -12.75 24.99
N PRO A 275 7.70 -12.16 23.96
CA PRO A 275 6.27 -11.93 23.92
C PRO A 275 5.51 -13.26 23.93
N MET A 276 4.28 -13.27 24.42
CA MET A 276 3.40 -14.45 24.34
C MET A 276 3.00 -14.78 22.89
N GLY A 277 3.14 -13.82 21.96
CA GLY A 277 2.94 -14.00 20.54
C GLY A 277 3.09 -12.70 19.78
N VAL A 278 3.05 -12.82 18.45
CA VAL A 278 3.25 -11.72 17.49
C VAL A 278 2.02 -11.58 16.59
N ILE A 279 1.51 -10.37 16.47
CA ILE A 279 0.43 -10.00 15.54
C ILE A 279 1.08 -9.52 14.24
N VAL A 280 0.84 -10.25 13.14
CA VAL A 280 1.39 -9.97 11.79
C VAL A 280 0.33 -9.43 10.82
N GLN A 281 -0.96 -9.52 11.16
CA GLN A 281 -2.07 -9.30 10.25
C GLN A 281 -2.48 -7.82 10.09
N PHE A 282 -1.91 -6.88 10.84
CA PHE A 282 -2.33 -5.48 10.86
C PHE A 282 -1.41 -4.54 10.10
N GLY A 283 -0.13 -4.87 9.94
CA GLY A 283 0.86 -4.02 9.27
C GLY A 283 0.94 -4.14 7.74
N GLY A 284 -0.04 -4.80 7.11
CA GLY A 284 -0.03 -5.03 5.66
C GLY A 284 0.86 -6.21 5.24
N GLN A 285 1.38 -6.19 4.00
CA GLN A 285 2.06 -7.35 3.41
C GLN A 285 3.42 -7.66 4.05
N THR A 286 4.20 -6.66 4.46
CA THR A 286 5.56 -6.87 4.99
C THR A 286 5.57 -7.76 6.23
N PRO A 287 4.76 -7.51 7.29
CA PRO A 287 4.66 -8.42 8.43
C PRO A 287 4.15 -9.82 8.05
N LEU A 288 3.22 -9.92 7.10
CA LEU A 288 2.71 -11.22 6.66
C LEU A 288 3.81 -12.08 6.06
N ASN A 289 4.66 -11.50 5.21
CA ASN A 289 5.79 -12.20 4.60
C ASN A 289 6.79 -12.74 5.63
N LEU A 290 6.82 -12.19 6.85
CA LEU A 290 7.66 -12.67 7.93
C LEU A 290 7.03 -13.84 8.71
N SER A 291 5.73 -14.05 8.60
CA SER A 291 4.97 -14.98 9.45
C SER A 291 5.49 -16.42 9.36
N VAL A 292 5.76 -16.91 8.16
CA VAL A 292 6.23 -18.29 7.91
C VAL A 292 7.61 -18.50 8.56
N GLY A 293 8.55 -17.57 8.36
CA GLY A 293 9.90 -17.65 8.94
C GLY A 293 9.89 -17.56 10.45
N LEU A 294 9.14 -16.63 11.03
CA LEU A 294 8.98 -16.49 12.47
C LEU A 294 8.35 -17.74 13.10
N HIS A 295 7.32 -18.30 12.47
CA HIS A 295 6.69 -19.53 12.92
C HIS A 295 7.65 -20.73 12.90
N ALA A 296 8.46 -20.85 11.84
CA ALA A 296 9.49 -21.90 11.73
C ALA A 296 10.57 -21.80 12.83
N ASP A 297 10.89 -20.60 13.30
CA ASP A 297 11.78 -20.37 14.46
C ASP A 297 11.04 -20.52 15.81
N GLY A 298 9.79 -21.00 15.82
CA GLY A 298 9.02 -21.27 17.03
C GLY A 298 8.38 -20.05 17.69
N VAL A 299 8.27 -18.93 16.96
CA VAL A 299 7.58 -17.73 17.45
C VAL A 299 6.06 -17.92 17.34
N PRO A 300 5.29 -17.80 18.43
CA PRO A 300 3.84 -17.91 18.35
C PRO A 300 3.24 -16.75 17.54
N ILE A 301 2.50 -17.09 16.48
CA ILE A 301 1.73 -16.12 15.70
C ILE A 301 0.32 -16.06 16.26
N LEU A 302 -0.13 -14.86 16.64
CA LEU A 302 -1.50 -14.62 17.11
C LEU A 302 -2.41 -14.28 15.92
N GLY A 303 -3.60 -14.89 15.91
CA GLY A 303 -4.55 -14.73 14.83
C GLY A 303 -4.54 -15.88 13.83
N THR A 304 -4.84 -15.62 12.58
CA THR A 304 -4.82 -16.61 11.48
C THR A 304 -3.40 -17.14 11.30
N GLN A 305 -3.28 -18.47 11.23
CA GLN A 305 -1.98 -19.13 11.16
C GLN A 305 -1.34 -19.00 9.77
N PRO A 306 0.02 -19.02 9.69
CA PRO A 306 0.75 -18.82 8.44
C PRO A 306 0.34 -19.75 7.30
N GLU A 307 0.01 -21.02 7.60
CA GLU A 307 -0.44 -21.98 6.58
C GLU A 307 -1.76 -21.56 5.93
N SER A 308 -2.66 -20.96 6.69
CA SER A 308 -3.93 -20.43 6.18
C SER A 308 -3.74 -19.15 5.38
N ILE A 309 -2.78 -18.31 5.77
CA ILE A 309 -2.38 -17.12 5.02
C ILE A 309 -1.81 -17.53 3.67
N ASP A 310 -0.87 -18.50 3.65
CA ASP A 310 -0.26 -19.03 2.44
C ASP A 310 -1.30 -19.67 1.50
N ARG A 311 -2.26 -20.42 2.03
CA ARG A 311 -3.39 -20.99 1.25
C ARG A 311 -4.25 -19.92 0.57
N ALA A 312 -4.34 -18.76 1.13
CA ALA A 312 -5.08 -17.63 0.55
C ALA A 312 -4.25 -16.90 -0.53
N GLU A 313 -2.93 -16.81 -0.36
CA GLU A 313 -2.01 -16.09 -1.25
C GLU A 313 -1.50 -16.96 -2.42
N ASP A 314 -1.29 -18.25 -2.20
CA ASP A 314 -0.88 -19.19 -3.28
C ASP A 314 -2.02 -19.47 -4.25
N ARG A 315 -1.82 -19.17 -5.53
CA ARG A 315 -2.83 -19.29 -6.57
C ARG A 315 -3.38 -20.70 -6.76
N LYS A 316 -2.56 -21.72 -6.62
CA LYS A 316 -3.00 -23.11 -6.80
C LYS A 316 -3.84 -23.56 -5.62
N LEU A 317 -3.39 -23.21 -4.40
CA LEU A 317 -4.10 -23.53 -3.16
C LEU A 317 -5.42 -22.76 -3.08
N PHE A 318 -5.41 -21.47 -3.43
CA PHE A 318 -6.60 -20.63 -3.52
C PHE A 318 -7.62 -21.20 -4.52
N LYS A 319 -7.20 -21.55 -5.74
CA LYS A 319 -8.08 -22.19 -6.74
C LYS A 319 -8.68 -23.50 -6.25
N ALA A 320 -7.88 -24.34 -5.60
CA ALA A 320 -8.35 -25.60 -5.03
C ALA A 320 -9.39 -25.37 -3.94
N MET A 321 -9.18 -24.37 -3.08
CA MET A 321 -10.14 -23.97 -2.04
C MET A 321 -11.46 -23.48 -2.64
N LEU A 322 -11.44 -22.58 -3.63
CA LEU A 322 -12.65 -22.07 -4.27
C LEU A 322 -13.43 -23.19 -4.96
N ASN A 323 -12.76 -24.10 -5.66
CA ASN A 323 -13.39 -25.27 -6.28
C ASN A 323 -14.06 -26.17 -5.24
N LYS A 324 -13.41 -26.43 -4.09
CA LYS A 324 -14.00 -27.18 -2.96
C LYS A 324 -15.26 -26.52 -2.42
N LEU A 325 -15.30 -25.20 -2.38
CA LEU A 325 -16.45 -24.43 -1.88
C LEU A 325 -17.52 -24.15 -2.96
N GLY A 326 -17.30 -24.58 -4.21
CA GLY A 326 -18.20 -24.29 -5.33
C GLY A 326 -18.24 -22.82 -5.71
N LEU A 327 -17.18 -22.05 -5.42
CA LEU A 327 -17.06 -20.62 -5.73
C LEU A 327 -16.29 -20.42 -7.04
N ILE A 328 -16.63 -19.37 -7.77
CA ILE A 328 -16.10 -19.08 -9.09
C ILE A 328 -15.10 -17.95 -8.99
N GLN A 329 -13.94 -18.08 -9.67
CA GLN A 329 -12.97 -17.05 -9.91
C GLN A 329 -12.80 -16.79 -11.42
N PRO A 330 -12.31 -15.62 -11.85
CA PRO A 330 -11.96 -15.41 -13.25
C PRO A 330 -10.94 -16.46 -13.74
N ALA A 331 -11.01 -16.81 -15.02
CA ALA A 331 -10.01 -17.69 -15.63
C ALA A 331 -8.61 -17.07 -15.46
N ASN A 332 -7.64 -17.90 -15.07
CA ASN A 332 -6.29 -17.40 -14.73
C ASN A 332 -5.20 -18.42 -15.03
N GLY A 333 -3.96 -17.93 -15.09
CA GLY A 333 -2.78 -18.73 -15.20
C GLY A 333 -1.53 -18.00 -14.72
N THR A 334 -0.41 -18.71 -14.68
CA THR A 334 0.88 -18.20 -14.25
C THR A 334 1.92 -18.38 -15.34
N ALA A 335 2.88 -17.48 -15.45
CA ALA A 335 3.95 -17.52 -16.44
C ALA A 335 5.27 -17.05 -15.84
N LEU A 336 6.36 -17.76 -16.16
CA LEU A 336 7.74 -17.38 -15.83
C LEU A 336 8.42 -16.71 -17.04
N THR A 337 7.87 -16.91 -18.23
CA THR A 337 8.40 -16.39 -19.49
C THR A 337 7.32 -15.67 -20.29
N ILE A 338 7.75 -14.78 -21.19
CA ILE A 338 6.83 -14.10 -22.14
C ILE A 338 6.06 -15.11 -22.99
N LYS A 339 6.72 -16.20 -23.43
CA LYS A 339 6.07 -17.24 -24.24
C LYS A 339 4.95 -17.95 -23.49
N GLU A 340 5.18 -18.30 -22.23
CA GLU A 340 4.14 -18.87 -21.37
C GLU A 340 2.99 -17.87 -21.14
N ALA A 341 3.31 -16.60 -20.94
CA ALA A 341 2.31 -15.53 -20.75
C ALA A 341 1.39 -15.40 -21.97
N LEU A 342 1.95 -15.44 -23.17
CA LEU A 342 1.18 -15.42 -24.42
C LEU A 342 0.25 -16.64 -24.52
N HIS A 343 0.76 -17.82 -24.24
CA HIS A 343 -0.03 -19.06 -24.28
C HIS A 343 -1.21 -19.03 -23.27
N VAL A 344 -0.96 -18.55 -22.04
CA VAL A 344 -2.02 -18.37 -21.04
C VAL A 344 -3.06 -17.37 -21.54
N ALA A 345 -2.65 -16.19 -22.02
CA ALA A 345 -3.58 -15.17 -22.51
C ALA A 345 -4.40 -15.63 -23.73
N GLU A 346 -3.81 -16.40 -24.64
CA GLU A 346 -4.54 -17.01 -25.77
C GLU A 346 -5.62 -17.98 -25.29
N SER A 347 -5.32 -18.77 -24.23
CA SER A 347 -6.25 -19.77 -23.70
C SER A 347 -7.45 -19.13 -22.97
N ILE A 348 -7.25 -18.00 -22.28
CA ILE A 348 -8.30 -17.33 -21.49
C ILE A 348 -8.96 -16.16 -22.24
N GLY A 349 -8.35 -15.67 -23.31
CA GLY A 349 -8.83 -14.55 -24.13
C GLY A 349 -8.61 -13.18 -23.52
N TYR A 350 -8.37 -12.17 -24.39
CA TYR A 350 -8.26 -10.78 -23.96
C TYR A 350 -9.62 -10.17 -23.59
N PRO A 351 -9.66 -9.07 -22.77
CA PRO A 351 -8.54 -8.48 -22.06
C PRO A 351 -8.11 -9.32 -20.84
N VAL A 352 -6.85 -9.14 -20.44
CA VAL A 352 -6.27 -9.79 -19.26
C VAL A 352 -5.59 -8.76 -18.33
N VAL A 353 -5.55 -9.08 -17.04
CA VAL A 353 -4.74 -8.35 -16.04
C VAL A 353 -3.42 -9.08 -15.88
N VAL A 354 -2.33 -8.38 -16.09
CA VAL A 354 -0.97 -8.86 -15.84
C VAL A 354 -0.50 -8.29 -14.50
N ARG A 355 -0.07 -9.12 -13.60
CA ARG A 355 0.43 -8.69 -12.29
C ARG A 355 1.64 -9.52 -11.83
N PRO A 356 2.68 -8.88 -11.24
CA PRO A 356 3.73 -9.60 -10.55
C PRO A 356 3.15 -10.30 -9.31
N SER A 357 3.75 -11.41 -8.88
CA SER A 357 3.42 -12.04 -7.60
C SER A 357 3.97 -11.23 -6.44
N TYR A 358 3.27 -11.27 -5.29
CA TYR A 358 3.72 -10.66 -4.02
C TYR A 358 4.02 -9.16 -4.09
N VAL A 359 3.28 -8.41 -4.93
CA VAL A 359 3.37 -6.95 -4.96
C VAL A 359 2.24 -6.31 -4.18
N LEU A 360 2.52 -5.18 -3.54
CA LEU A 360 1.57 -4.41 -2.75
C LEU A 360 0.95 -3.28 -3.59
N GLY A 361 -0.35 -2.99 -3.35
CA GLY A 361 -1.03 -1.83 -3.95
C GLY A 361 -1.14 -1.87 -5.47
N GLY A 362 -1.15 -3.06 -6.06
CA GLY A 362 -1.27 -3.22 -7.50
C GLY A 362 -0.05 -2.74 -8.29
N ARG A 363 1.12 -2.57 -7.65
CA ARG A 363 2.35 -2.12 -8.31
C ARG A 363 2.67 -2.96 -9.54
N ALA A 364 2.91 -2.29 -10.66
CA ALA A 364 3.17 -2.90 -11.97
C ALA A 364 2.04 -3.84 -12.47
N MET A 365 0.81 -3.68 -11.96
CA MET A 365 -0.37 -4.31 -12.54
C MET A 365 -0.85 -3.52 -13.77
N LYS A 366 -1.30 -4.26 -14.78
CA LYS A 366 -1.79 -3.64 -16.01
C LYS A 366 -2.89 -4.46 -16.65
N ILE A 367 -3.94 -3.79 -17.10
CA ILE A 367 -4.93 -4.38 -18.01
C ILE A 367 -4.39 -4.27 -19.42
N VAL A 368 -4.34 -5.38 -20.14
CA VAL A 368 -3.84 -5.48 -21.51
C VAL A 368 -4.89 -6.06 -22.44
N TYR A 369 -5.06 -5.43 -23.58
CA TYR A 369 -6.12 -5.72 -24.54
C TYR A 369 -5.65 -6.48 -25.77
N ASN A 370 -4.34 -6.66 -25.94
CA ASN A 370 -3.75 -7.34 -27.10
C ASN A 370 -2.37 -7.90 -26.82
N GLN A 371 -1.89 -8.74 -27.71
CA GLN A 371 -0.62 -9.44 -27.62
C GLN A 371 0.59 -8.48 -27.46
N ALA A 372 0.67 -7.43 -28.28
CA ALA A 372 1.80 -6.49 -28.25
C ALA A 372 1.94 -5.77 -26.90
N ALA A 373 0.80 -5.39 -26.29
CA ALA A 373 0.79 -4.83 -24.94
C ALA A 373 1.20 -5.88 -23.90
N LEU A 374 0.77 -7.14 -24.06
CA LEU A 374 1.13 -8.22 -23.14
C LEU A 374 2.62 -8.49 -23.10
N GLU A 375 3.27 -8.57 -24.28
CA GLU A 375 4.72 -8.79 -24.39
C GLU A 375 5.52 -7.72 -23.63
N ASN A 376 5.19 -6.43 -23.86
CA ASN A 376 5.86 -5.31 -23.21
C ASN A 376 5.66 -5.31 -21.69
N PHE A 377 4.43 -5.54 -21.21
CA PHE A 377 4.13 -5.49 -19.78
C PHE A 377 4.59 -6.74 -19.02
N THR A 378 4.59 -7.90 -19.65
CA THR A 378 5.14 -9.13 -19.04
C THR A 378 6.62 -8.99 -18.77
N GLN A 379 7.37 -8.36 -19.66
CA GLN A 379 8.79 -8.09 -19.44
C GLN A 379 9.01 -7.19 -18.21
N LEU A 380 8.23 -6.12 -18.06
CA LEU A 380 8.29 -5.24 -16.89
C LEU A 380 7.88 -5.97 -15.61
N ALA A 381 6.85 -6.81 -15.67
CA ALA A 381 6.37 -7.58 -14.51
C ALA A 381 7.41 -8.61 -14.04
N ILE A 382 8.08 -9.32 -14.96
CA ILE A 382 9.19 -10.24 -14.65
C ILE A 382 10.35 -9.46 -14.02
N GLN A 383 10.69 -8.27 -14.53
CA GLN A 383 11.73 -7.44 -13.94
C GLN A 383 11.39 -6.97 -12.52
N ALA A 384 10.10 -6.72 -12.25
CA ALA A 384 9.63 -6.28 -10.92
C ALA A 384 9.67 -7.43 -9.88
N SER A 385 9.46 -8.68 -10.31
CA SER A 385 9.40 -9.86 -9.43
C SER A 385 10.01 -11.10 -10.13
N PRO A 386 11.35 -11.14 -10.32
CA PRO A 386 12.00 -12.17 -11.16
C PRO A 386 12.06 -13.55 -10.52
N ASP A 387 11.93 -13.63 -9.19
CA ASP A 387 11.99 -14.90 -8.45
C ASP A 387 10.63 -15.62 -8.40
N TYR A 388 9.57 -14.97 -8.90
CA TYR A 388 8.20 -15.47 -8.84
C TYR A 388 7.49 -15.33 -10.18
N PRO A 389 6.51 -16.22 -10.47
CA PRO A 389 5.77 -16.16 -11.72
C PRO A 389 4.91 -14.90 -11.80
N VAL A 390 4.73 -14.39 -13.02
CA VAL A 390 3.75 -13.36 -13.33
C VAL A 390 2.36 -14.01 -13.40
N LEU A 391 1.36 -13.36 -12.84
CA LEU A 391 -0.03 -13.80 -12.85
C LEU A 391 -0.75 -13.14 -14.02
N ILE A 392 -1.59 -13.91 -14.70
CA ILE A 392 -2.41 -13.47 -15.82
C ILE A 392 -3.83 -13.90 -15.53
N ASP A 393 -4.68 -12.94 -15.24
CA ASP A 393 -6.09 -13.18 -14.90
C ASP A 393 -6.99 -12.63 -16.01
N LYS A 394 -8.09 -13.30 -16.33
CA LYS A 394 -9.13 -12.72 -17.20
C LYS A 394 -9.66 -11.46 -16.55
N PHE A 395 -9.60 -10.34 -17.27
CA PHE A 395 -10.24 -9.12 -16.82
C PHE A 395 -11.75 -9.19 -17.07
N VAL A 396 -12.54 -8.99 -16.03
CA VAL A 396 -14.01 -8.98 -16.09
C VAL A 396 -14.47 -7.55 -16.35
N GLU A 397 -14.51 -7.15 -17.63
CA GLU A 397 -14.90 -5.79 -18.04
C GLU A 397 -16.34 -5.46 -17.60
N ASP A 398 -16.59 -4.20 -17.29
CA ASP A 398 -17.90 -3.65 -16.89
C ASP A 398 -18.55 -4.44 -15.74
N ALA A 399 -17.77 -5.06 -14.86
CA ALA A 399 -18.26 -5.68 -13.65
C ALA A 399 -18.41 -4.65 -12.53
N PHE A 400 -19.38 -4.89 -11.65
CA PHE A 400 -19.45 -4.18 -10.37
C PHE A 400 -18.55 -4.87 -9.36
N GLU A 401 -17.71 -4.10 -8.68
CA GLU A 401 -16.81 -4.63 -7.65
C GLU A 401 -17.36 -4.37 -6.24
N PHE A 402 -17.03 -5.29 -5.33
CA PHE A 402 -17.43 -5.23 -3.93
C PHE A 402 -16.26 -5.65 -3.03
N ASP A 403 -16.09 -4.94 -1.93
CA ASP A 403 -15.25 -5.36 -0.81
C ASP A 403 -16.13 -5.83 0.34
N VAL A 404 -15.79 -6.98 0.91
CA VAL A 404 -16.48 -7.53 2.09
C VAL A 404 -15.48 -7.70 3.21
N ASP A 405 -15.61 -6.92 4.28
CA ASP A 405 -14.84 -7.10 5.49
C ASP A 405 -15.59 -7.98 6.49
N ALA A 406 -14.86 -8.90 7.10
CA ALA A 406 -15.39 -9.83 8.10
C ALA A 406 -14.45 -9.97 9.29
N ILE A 407 -15.01 -10.33 10.44
CA ILE A 407 -14.31 -10.72 11.65
C ILE A 407 -14.70 -12.14 12.04
N CYS A 408 -13.70 -12.94 12.43
CA CYS A 408 -13.90 -14.35 12.78
C CYS A 408 -13.12 -14.71 14.06
N ASP A 409 -13.72 -15.49 14.96
CA ASP A 409 -13.10 -16.00 16.19
C ASP A 409 -12.64 -17.46 16.06
N GLY A 410 -12.55 -17.99 14.82
CA GLY A 410 -12.24 -19.38 14.54
C GLY A 410 -13.48 -20.31 14.63
N ARG A 411 -14.65 -19.81 14.99
CA ARG A 411 -15.93 -20.53 15.09
C ARG A 411 -17.05 -19.79 14.44
N THR A 412 -17.20 -18.51 14.76
CA THR A 412 -18.24 -17.63 14.29
C THR A 412 -17.62 -16.54 13.39
N THR A 413 -18.21 -16.35 12.21
CA THR A 413 -17.83 -15.26 11.31
C THR A 413 -18.98 -14.27 11.18
N ILE A 414 -18.68 -12.99 11.41
CA ILE A 414 -19.63 -11.87 11.28
C ILE A 414 -19.13 -10.96 10.18
N ILE A 415 -20.02 -10.58 9.26
CA ILE A 415 -19.73 -9.59 8.22
C ILE A 415 -19.68 -8.21 8.90
N GLY A 416 -18.54 -7.55 8.80
CA GLY A 416 -18.33 -6.18 9.30
C GLY A 416 -18.97 -5.14 8.39
N GLY A 417 -18.94 -5.38 7.08
CA GLY A 417 -19.57 -4.53 6.08
C GLY A 417 -19.36 -5.05 4.66
N ILE A 418 -20.33 -4.77 3.79
CA ILE A 418 -20.27 -5.01 2.35
C ILE A 418 -20.27 -3.64 1.69
N MET A 419 -19.26 -3.33 0.90
CA MET A 419 -19.08 -2.06 0.21
C MET A 419 -19.23 -2.25 -1.29
N GLU A 420 -20.07 -1.43 -1.91
CA GLU A 420 -20.21 -1.35 -3.37
C GLU A 420 -19.26 -0.28 -3.90
N HIS A 421 -18.46 -0.60 -4.92
CA HIS A 421 -17.64 0.38 -5.63
C HIS A 421 -18.51 1.17 -6.62
N ILE A 422 -18.22 2.47 -6.72
CA ILE A 422 -18.92 3.36 -7.65
C ILE A 422 -18.28 3.32 -9.02
N GLU A 423 -16.94 3.25 -9.07
CA GLU A 423 -16.20 3.02 -10.30
C GLU A 423 -16.33 1.58 -10.75
N GLU A 424 -16.31 1.39 -12.07
CA GLU A 424 -16.33 0.07 -12.69
C GLU A 424 -15.04 -0.71 -12.41
N ALA A 425 -15.09 -2.03 -12.59
CA ALA A 425 -13.96 -2.93 -12.39
C ALA A 425 -12.70 -2.46 -13.11
N GLY A 426 -11.54 -2.67 -12.45
CA GLY A 426 -10.23 -2.29 -12.97
C GLY A 426 -9.63 -1.04 -12.32
N VAL A 427 -10.35 -0.36 -11.44
CA VAL A 427 -9.81 0.67 -10.54
C VAL A 427 -9.48 0.01 -9.19
N HIS A 428 -8.29 0.31 -8.66
CA HIS A 428 -7.88 -0.24 -7.36
C HIS A 428 -8.89 0.14 -6.26
N SER A 429 -9.26 -0.78 -5.38
CA SER A 429 -10.26 -0.57 -4.31
C SER A 429 -9.94 0.62 -3.39
N GLY A 430 -8.66 0.94 -3.17
CA GLY A 430 -8.22 2.13 -2.43
C GLY A 430 -8.54 3.44 -3.14
N ASP A 431 -8.60 3.44 -4.46
CA ASP A 431 -8.85 4.62 -5.30
C ASP A 431 -10.32 4.77 -5.68
N SER A 432 -11.11 3.70 -5.60
CA SER A 432 -12.56 3.73 -5.86
C SER A 432 -13.32 4.41 -4.72
N ALA A 433 -14.33 5.20 -5.08
CA ALA A 433 -15.36 5.59 -4.15
C ALA A 433 -16.19 4.35 -3.77
N CYS A 434 -16.47 4.16 -2.48
CA CYS A 434 -17.22 3.00 -2.00
C CYS A 434 -18.40 3.44 -1.14
N VAL A 435 -19.55 2.76 -1.28
CA VAL A 435 -20.75 3.04 -0.51
C VAL A 435 -21.10 1.88 0.42
N LEU A 436 -21.44 2.19 1.66
CA LEU A 436 -21.88 1.25 2.68
C LEU A 436 -23.16 1.79 3.36
N PRO A 437 -24.24 0.99 3.46
CA PRO A 437 -24.46 -0.30 2.79
C PRO A 437 -24.59 -0.14 1.27
N PRO A 438 -24.49 -1.24 0.46
CA PRO A 438 -24.71 -1.21 -0.98
C PRO A 438 -26.06 -0.64 -1.35
N VAL A 439 -26.13 0.13 -2.45
CA VAL A 439 -27.37 0.86 -2.84
C VAL A 439 -27.94 0.48 -4.21
N ASN A 440 -27.12 -0.14 -5.08
CA ASN A 440 -27.51 -0.44 -6.47
C ASN A 440 -27.45 -1.96 -6.79
N ILE A 441 -27.51 -2.84 -5.80
CA ILE A 441 -27.39 -4.28 -5.97
C ILE A 441 -28.66 -5.02 -5.49
N ASP A 442 -29.01 -6.10 -6.19
CA ASP A 442 -30.04 -7.02 -5.74
C ASP A 442 -29.66 -7.70 -4.41
N PRO A 443 -30.54 -7.69 -3.38
CA PRO A 443 -30.26 -8.28 -2.07
C PRO A 443 -29.76 -9.75 -2.11
N ARG A 444 -30.17 -10.52 -3.09
CA ARG A 444 -29.75 -11.93 -3.27
C ARG A 444 -28.21 -12.05 -3.39
N PHE A 445 -27.54 -11.07 -4.03
CA PHE A 445 -26.09 -11.08 -4.16
C PHE A 445 -25.38 -10.67 -2.87
N ILE A 446 -25.98 -9.77 -2.08
CA ILE A 446 -25.51 -9.44 -0.73
C ILE A 446 -25.47 -10.71 0.12
N GLU A 447 -26.55 -11.50 0.14
CA GLU A 447 -26.59 -12.78 0.85
C GLU A 447 -25.62 -13.80 0.29
N GLN A 448 -25.42 -13.85 -1.04
CA GLN A 448 -24.47 -14.75 -1.67
C GLN A 448 -23.04 -14.41 -1.27
N MET A 449 -22.64 -13.13 -1.29
CA MET A 449 -21.33 -12.65 -0.82
C MET A 449 -21.13 -12.96 0.66
N ALA A 450 -22.11 -12.71 1.51
CA ALA A 450 -22.01 -13.01 2.94
C ALA A 450 -21.79 -14.51 3.20
N ARG A 451 -22.56 -15.39 2.52
CA ARG A 451 -22.39 -16.85 2.63
C ARG A 451 -21.02 -17.31 2.13
N ALA A 452 -20.59 -16.82 0.98
CA ALA A 452 -19.29 -17.17 0.40
C ALA A 452 -18.11 -16.72 1.33
N THR A 453 -18.19 -15.50 1.87
CA THR A 453 -17.20 -14.97 2.81
C THR A 453 -17.12 -15.83 4.07
N LYS A 454 -18.26 -16.18 4.69
CA LYS A 454 -18.32 -17.07 5.87
C LYS A 454 -17.75 -18.46 5.56
N ALA A 455 -18.04 -19.02 4.39
CA ALA A 455 -17.50 -20.33 3.97
C ALA A 455 -15.97 -20.30 3.82
N MET A 456 -15.42 -19.23 3.22
CA MET A 456 -13.96 -19.07 3.09
C MET A 456 -13.29 -18.82 4.43
N ALA A 457 -13.89 -18.02 5.32
CA ALA A 457 -13.36 -17.80 6.66
C ALA A 457 -13.22 -19.10 7.45
N ASN A 458 -14.26 -19.96 7.38
CA ASN A 458 -14.25 -21.28 8.03
C ASN A 458 -13.19 -22.21 7.41
N GLU A 459 -13.09 -22.27 6.07
CA GLU A 459 -12.13 -23.13 5.36
C GLU A 459 -10.66 -22.72 5.63
N LEU A 460 -10.43 -21.42 5.82
CA LEU A 460 -9.12 -20.86 6.17
C LEU A 460 -8.85 -20.81 7.68
N ASN A 461 -9.79 -21.27 8.51
CA ASN A 461 -9.68 -21.17 9.98
C ASN A 461 -9.27 -19.75 10.43
N VAL A 462 -9.94 -18.73 9.90
CA VAL A 462 -9.59 -17.34 10.17
C VAL A 462 -9.81 -17.00 11.65
N VAL A 463 -8.81 -16.34 12.24
CA VAL A 463 -8.92 -15.74 13.58
C VAL A 463 -8.49 -14.28 13.48
N GLY A 464 -9.42 -13.35 13.66
CA GLY A 464 -9.21 -11.92 13.43
C GLY A 464 -9.98 -11.42 12.22
N LEU A 465 -9.35 -10.57 11.40
CA LEU A 465 -9.96 -9.94 10.23
C LEU A 465 -9.73 -10.71 8.94
N MET A 466 -10.68 -10.60 8.04
CA MET A 466 -10.58 -11.07 6.66
C MET A 466 -11.30 -10.10 5.72
N ASN A 467 -10.73 -9.86 4.56
CA ASN A 467 -11.34 -9.12 3.46
C ASN A 467 -11.47 -10.03 2.24
N VAL A 468 -12.58 -9.91 1.52
CA VAL A 468 -12.80 -10.60 0.26
C VAL A 468 -13.24 -9.60 -0.79
N GLN A 469 -12.62 -9.65 -1.96
CA GLN A 469 -13.00 -8.85 -3.11
C GLN A 469 -13.81 -9.68 -4.10
N TYR A 470 -14.92 -9.13 -4.56
CA TYR A 470 -15.82 -9.76 -5.50
C TYR A 470 -16.03 -8.89 -6.74
N ALA A 471 -16.32 -9.54 -7.86
CA ALA A 471 -16.85 -8.90 -9.06
C ALA A 471 -18.17 -9.55 -9.45
N LEU A 472 -19.16 -8.73 -9.81
CA LEU A 472 -20.48 -9.17 -10.29
C LEU A 472 -20.63 -8.76 -11.75
N LYS A 473 -20.81 -9.73 -12.64
CA LYS A 473 -21.05 -9.52 -14.08
C LYS A 473 -22.14 -10.45 -14.57
N ASP A 474 -23.13 -9.91 -15.28
CA ASP A 474 -24.21 -10.68 -15.93
C ASP A 474 -24.90 -11.69 -14.98
N GLY A 475 -25.06 -11.31 -13.71
CA GLY A 475 -25.68 -12.17 -12.68
C GLY A 475 -24.76 -13.25 -12.12
N GLN A 476 -23.49 -13.29 -12.52
CA GLN A 476 -22.47 -14.21 -12.00
C GLN A 476 -21.53 -13.49 -11.04
N LEU A 477 -21.41 -14.04 -9.83
CA LEU A 477 -20.48 -13.54 -8.79
C LEU A 477 -19.14 -14.28 -8.92
N TYR A 478 -18.05 -13.50 -8.98
CA TYR A 478 -16.65 -13.98 -9.02
C TYR A 478 -15.92 -13.57 -7.76
N VAL A 479 -15.13 -14.46 -7.20
CA VAL A 479 -14.16 -14.12 -6.13
C VAL A 479 -12.87 -13.69 -6.79
N LEU A 480 -12.41 -12.47 -6.54
CA LEU A 480 -11.16 -11.94 -7.10
C LEU A 480 -9.97 -12.29 -6.21
N GLU A 481 -10.09 -12.03 -4.90
CA GLU A 481 -9.06 -12.37 -3.91
C GLU A 481 -9.64 -12.46 -2.50
N VAL A 482 -8.93 -13.17 -1.63
CA VAL A 482 -9.19 -13.22 -0.19
C VAL A 482 -7.93 -12.84 0.58
N ASN A 483 -8.10 -11.99 1.57
CA ASN A 483 -7.03 -11.48 2.40
C ASN A 483 -7.34 -11.79 3.87
N PRO A 484 -6.78 -12.86 4.49
CA PRO A 484 -7.05 -13.19 5.91
C PRO A 484 -6.24 -12.28 6.84
N ARG A 485 -6.44 -10.99 6.71
CA ARG A 485 -5.77 -9.89 7.42
C ARG A 485 -6.64 -8.64 7.41
N ALA A 486 -6.18 -7.58 8.11
CA ALA A 486 -6.79 -6.26 7.97
C ALA A 486 -6.75 -5.77 6.51
N SER A 487 -7.79 -5.08 6.12
CA SER A 487 -7.94 -4.40 4.84
C SER A 487 -7.80 -2.89 5.00
N ARG A 488 -7.71 -2.19 3.89
CA ARG A 488 -7.74 -0.72 3.87
C ARG A 488 -9.10 -0.15 4.24
N THR A 489 -10.15 -0.92 4.06
CA THR A 489 -11.52 -0.52 4.34
C THR A 489 -11.91 -0.64 5.82
N ILE A 490 -11.12 -1.31 6.66
CA ILE A 490 -11.41 -1.49 8.10
C ILE A 490 -11.65 -0.17 8.85
N PRO A 491 -10.86 0.91 8.66
CA PRO A 491 -11.15 2.17 9.33
C PRO A 491 -12.47 2.78 8.90
N PHE A 492 -12.78 2.73 7.60
CA PHE A 492 -14.04 3.20 7.04
C PHE A 492 -15.21 2.40 7.60
N VAL A 493 -15.19 1.07 7.48
CA VAL A 493 -16.26 0.19 7.98
C VAL A 493 -16.46 0.37 9.48
N SER A 494 -15.37 0.41 10.26
CA SER A 494 -15.46 0.59 11.72
C SER A 494 -16.13 1.91 12.11
N LYS A 495 -15.84 3.00 11.41
CA LYS A 495 -16.45 4.31 11.65
C LYS A 495 -17.90 4.36 11.17
N ALA A 496 -18.19 3.78 10.01
CA ALA A 496 -19.52 3.77 9.42
C ALA A 496 -20.51 2.95 10.23
N THR A 497 -20.09 1.82 10.80
CA THR A 497 -20.96 0.90 11.58
C THR A 497 -20.91 1.15 13.09
N GLY A 498 -19.96 1.94 13.59
CA GLY A 498 -19.70 2.10 15.02
C GLY A 498 -19.01 0.88 15.68
N VAL A 499 -18.67 -0.16 14.92
CA VAL A 499 -18.03 -1.39 15.41
C VAL A 499 -16.50 -1.26 15.34
N PRO A 500 -15.75 -1.27 16.45
CA PRO A 500 -14.31 -1.12 16.44
C PRO A 500 -13.59 -2.43 16.04
N LEU A 501 -13.70 -2.81 14.76
CA LEU A 501 -13.30 -4.11 14.22
C LEU A 501 -11.85 -4.47 14.56
N ALA A 502 -10.89 -3.56 14.46
CA ALA A 502 -9.48 -3.83 14.77
C ALA A 502 -9.26 -4.15 16.27
N LYS A 503 -9.96 -3.46 17.18
CA LYS A 503 -9.91 -3.76 18.61
C LYS A 503 -10.52 -5.12 18.92
N LEU A 504 -11.70 -5.41 18.36
CA LEU A 504 -12.37 -6.70 18.54
C LEU A 504 -11.52 -7.85 18.01
N ALA A 505 -10.93 -7.69 16.83
CA ALA A 505 -10.04 -8.67 16.22
C ALA A 505 -8.82 -8.95 17.11
N THR A 506 -8.22 -7.92 17.72
CA THR A 506 -7.12 -8.10 18.68
C THR A 506 -7.55 -8.94 19.88
N LYS A 507 -8.73 -8.66 20.45
CA LYS A 507 -9.27 -9.43 21.58
C LYS A 507 -9.59 -10.88 21.19
N VAL A 508 -10.07 -11.08 19.95
CA VAL A 508 -10.27 -12.43 19.37
C VAL A 508 -8.95 -13.17 19.23
N MET A 509 -7.88 -12.54 18.75
CA MET A 509 -6.55 -13.12 18.68
C MET A 509 -5.97 -13.50 20.07
N LEU A 510 -6.48 -12.87 21.13
CA LEU A 510 -6.16 -13.23 22.52
C LEU A 510 -7.02 -14.38 23.07
N GLY A 511 -7.93 -14.95 22.26
CA GLY A 511 -8.77 -16.09 22.61
C GLY A 511 -10.19 -15.74 23.08
N ARG A 512 -10.61 -14.47 22.97
CA ARG A 512 -12.01 -14.08 23.29
C ARG A 512 -12.92 -14.46 22.12
N THR A 513 -14.14 -14.86 22.40
CA THR A 513 -15.16 -15.09 21.38
C THR A 513 -15.91 -13.81 21.02
N LEU A 514 -16.44 -13.72 19.80
CA LEU A 514 -17.27 -12.58 19.38
C LEU A 514 -18.50 -12.39 20.26
N GLN A 515 -19.07 -13.48 20.74
CA GLN A 515 -20.21 -13.44 21.68
C GLN A 515 -19.83 -12.79 23.03
N GLU A 516 -18.67 -13.16 23.61
CA GLU A 516 -18.16 -12.55 24.86
C GLU A 516 -17.85 -11.06 24.69
N LEU A 517 -17.52 -10.64 23.47
CA LEU A 517 -17.24 -9.25 23.11
C LEU A 517 -18.51 -8.44 22.76
N GLY A 518 -19.69 -9.07 22.84
CA GLY A 518 -20.96 -8.42 22.57
C GLY A 518 -21.31 -8.26 21.08
N LEU A 519 -20.52 -8.86 20.17
CA LEU A 519 -20.80 -8.85 18.74
C LEU A 519 -21.43 -10.20 18.33
N ALA A 520 -22.76 -10.27 18.40
CA ALA A 520 -23.53 -11.49 18.10
C ALA A 520 -24.13 -11.52 16.69
N ALA A 521 -24.26 -10.35 16.03
CA ALA A 521 -24.89 -10.21 14.73
C ALA A 521 -24.21 -9.10 13.91
N GLU A 522 -24.51 -9.08 12.63
CA GLU A 522 -24.09 -8.02 11.71
C GLU A 522 -24.80 -6.70 12.05
N ILE A 523 -24.08 -5.60 11.99
CA ILE A 523 -24.63 -4.25 12.21
C ILE A 523 -24.70 -3.56 10.86
N ILE A 524 -25.92 -3.27 10.42
CA ILE A 524 -26.20 -2.53 9.20
C ILE A 524 -26.64 -1.12 9.61
N PRO A 525 -25.85 -0.07 9.29
CA PRO A 525 -26.22 1.29 9.66
C PRO A 525 -27.49 1.77 8.96
N ALA A 526 -28.30 2.57 9.64
CA ALA A 526 -29.50 3.20 9.08
C ALA A 526 -29.15 4.36 8.12
N HIS A 527 -27.94 4.86 8.18
CA HIS A 527 -27.43 5.92 7.32
C HIS A 527 -26.56 5.35 6.19
N ILE A 528 -26.36 6.15 5.14
CA ILE A 528 -25.45 5.84 4.04
C ILE A 528 -24.10 6.50 4.33
N SER A 529 -23.02 5.73 4.22
CA SER A 529 -21.65 6.22 4.28
C SER A 529 -20.95 6.03 2.94
N VAL A 530 -20.24 7.05 2.48
CA VAL A 530 -19.42 6.99 1.26
C VAL A 530 -17.98 7.29 1.62
N LYS A 531 -17.09 6.38 1.24
CA LYS A 531 -15.65 6.57 1.22
C LYS A 531 -15.26 7.23 -0.10
N GLU A 532 -14.44 8.26 -0.05
CA GLU A 532 -13.85 8.88 -1.24
C GLU A 532 -12.32 8.95 -1.10
N ALA A 533 -11.61 8.67 -2.17
CA ALA A 533 -10.15 8.67 -2.18
C ALA A 533 -9.58 10.09 -2.25
N VAL A 534 -8.50 10.34 -1.51
CA VAL A 534 -7.71 11.57 -1.63
C VAL A 534 -6.52 11.31 -2.55
N LEU A 535 -6.52 11.98 -3.70
CA LEU A 535 -5.54 11.78 -4.77
C LEU A 535 -4.58 12.97 -4.83
N PRO A 536 -3.25 12.78 -4.68
CA PRO A 536 -2.26 13.87 -4.61
C PRO A 536 -1.82 14.36 -5.99
N PHE A 537 -2.69 14.34 -6.99
CA PHE A 537 -2.34 14.66 -8.38
C PHE A 537 -1.88 16.12 -8.59
N ASP A 538 -2.30 17.04 -7.73
CA ASP A 538 -1.84 18.42 -7.71
C ASP A 538 -0.34 18.56 -7.42
N ARG A 539 0.24 17.59 -6.69
CA ARG A 539 1.67 17.53 -6.37
C ARG A 539 2.51 16.84 -7.45
N PHE A 540 1.86 16.12 -8.37
CA PHE A 540 2.50 15.36 -9.45
C PHE A 540 1.95 15.78 -10.82
N PRO A 541 2.26 16.99 -11.31
CA PRO A 541 1.58 17.59 -12.46
C PRO A 541 1.77 16.84 -13.79
N ASP A 542 2.73 15.94 -13.88
CA ASP A 542 3.03 15.17 -15.09
C ASP A 542 2.46 13.74 -15.07
N VAL A 543 1.78 13.34 -13.99
CA VAL A 543 1.12 12.04 -13.87
C VAL A 543 -0.29 12.12 -14.47
N ASP A 544 -0.68 11.10 -15.25
CA ASP A 544 -2.07 10.97 -15.71
C ASP A 544 -2.97 10.60 -14.52
N ILE A 545 -4.08 11.33 -14.39
CA ILE A 545 -5.07 11.14 -13.34
C ILE A 545 -6.03 9.96 -13.61
N LEU A 546 -5.88 9.27 -14.73
CA LEU A 546 -6.67 8.08 -15.02
C LEU A 546 -6.35 6.98 -14.00
N LEU A 547 -7.37 6.53 -13.30
CA LEU A 547 -7.26 5.45 -12.32
C LEU A 547 -7.10 4.09 -13.03
N GLY A 548 -6.62 3.12 -12.29
CA GLY A 548 -6.34 1.79 -12.80
C GLY A 548 -6.07 0.81 -11.64
N PRO A 549 -5.55 -0.38 -11.94
CA PRO A 549 -5.33 -1.41 -10.90
C PRO A 549 -4.19 -1.08 -9.92
N GLU A 550 -3.34 -0.09 -10.24
CA GLU A 550 -2.30 0.40 -9.33
C GLU A 550 -2.82 1.59 -8.51
N MET A 551 -2.75 1.49 -7.18
CA MET A 551 -3.23 2.51 -6.25
C MET A 551 -2.42 3.81 -6.37
N LYS A 552 -3.12 4.95 -6.38
CA LYS A 552 -2.56 6.31 -6.47
C LYS A 552 -2.95 7.21 -5.30
N SER A 553 -3.97 6.84 -4.53
CA SER A 553 -4.43 7.61 -3.37
C SER A 553 -3.42 7.59 -2.23
N THR A 554 -3.47 8.63 -1.39
CA THR A 554 -2.64 8.80 -0.19
C THR A 554 -3.46 8.82 1.09
N GLY A 555 -4.78 8.72 0.99
CA GLY A 555 -5.70 8.70 2.09
C GLY A 555 -7.14 8.66 1.61
N GLU A 556 -8.06 8.70 2.56
CA GLU A 556 -9.49 8.65 2.29
C GLU A 556 -10.28 9.59 3.21
N VAL A 557 -11.46 9.97 2.77
CA VAL A 557 -12.44 10.72 3.55
C VAL A 557 -13.77 9.99 3.56
N MET A 558 -14.63 10.30 4.54
CA MET A 558 -15.95 9.70 4.66
C MET A 558 -17.03 10.78 4.68
N GLY A 559 -18.02 10.66 3.79
CA GLY A 559 -19.27 11.42 3.83
C GLY A 559 -20.41 10.55 4.36
N ILE A 560 -21.22 11.08 5.28
CA ILE A 560 -22.38 10.40 5.84
C ILE A 560 -23.65 11.20 5.57
N GLY A 561 -24.71 10.53 5.11
CA GLY A 561 -25.99 11.14 4.79
C GLY A 561 -27.18 10.20 5.00
N SER A 562 -28.38 10.75 4.93
CA SER A 562 -29.65 9.97 4.93
C SER A 562 -29.88 9.21 3.61
N ASP A 563 -29.18 9.64 2.57
CA ASP A 563 -29.24 9.05 1.23
C ASP A 563 -27.87 9.14 0.55
N PHE A 564 -27.71 8.38 -0.54
CA PHE A 564 -26.46 8.30 -1.28
C PHE A 564 -25.98 9.67 -1.79
N GLY A 565 -26.86 10.49 -2.37
CA GLY A 565 -26.48 11.78 -2.93
C GLY A 565 -25.90 12.73 -1.88
N ALA A 566 -26.54 12.80 -0.70
CA ALA A 566 -26.06 13.61 0.42
C ALA A 566 -24.74 13.10 0.99
N ALA A 567 -24.57 11.78 1.11
CA ALA A 567 -23.33 11.16 1.57
C ALA A 567 -22.17 11.40 0.58
N TYR A 568 -22.42 11.19 -0.71
CA TYR A 568 -21.42 11.36 -1.77
C TYR A 568 -21.01 12.84 -1.91
N ALA A 569 -21.98 13.78 -1.82
CA ALA A 569 -21.66 15.23 -1.84
C ALA A 569 -20.71 15.63 -0.71
N LYS A 570 -20.91 15.10 0.50
CA LYS A 570 -20.03 15.37 1.63
C LYS A 570 -18.65 14.71 1.45
N ALA A 571 -18.59 13.50 0.89
CA ALA A 571 -17.35 12.82 0.59
C ALA A 571 -16.52 13.59 -0.45
N GLN A 572 -17.15 14.06 -1.54
CA GLN A 572 -16.53 14.90 -2.56
C GLN A 572 -15.98 16.20 -1.96
N LEU A 573 -16.76 16.88 -1.13
CA LEU A 573 -16.30 18.10 -0.43
C LEU A 573 -15.12 17.81 0.49
N GLY A 574 -15.15 16.70 1.23
CA GLY A 574 -14.06 16.24 2.09
C GLY A 574 -12.79 15.91 1.31
N ALA A 575 -12.91 15.41 0.08
CA ALA A 575 -11.80 15.16 -0.84
C ALA A 575 -11.32 16.43 -1.58
N GLY A 576 -11.89 17.60 -1.26
CA GLY A 576 -11.51 18.89 -1.84
C GLY A 576 -12.17 19.18 -3.20
N GLN A 577 -13.20 18.41 -3.59
CA GLN A 577 -13.96 18.62 -4.81
C GLN A 577 -15.19 19.48 -4.55
N ASN A 578 -15.27 20.64 -5.21
CA ASN A 578 -16.43 21.53 -5.14
C ASN A 578 -17.35 21.28 -6.34
N LEU A 579 -18.45 20.55 -6.13
CA LEU A 579 -19.38 20.19 -7.19
C LEU A 579 -20.19 21.43 -7.62
N PRO A 580 -20.31 21.71 -8.93
CA PRO A 580 -21.07 22.82 -9.46
C PRO A 580 -22.58 22.53 -9.37
N THR A 581 -23.41 23.50 -9.00
CA THR A 581 -24.86 23.37 -9.01
C THR A 581 -25.50 23.89 -10.29
N SER A 582 -24.75 24.50 -11.20
CA SER A 582 -25.19 24.99 -12.51
C SER A 582 -23.99 25.15 -13.43
N GLY A 583 -24.23 25.43 -14.72
CA GLY A 583 -23.21 25.68 -15.70
C GLY A 583 -23.17 24.66 -16.84
N THR A 584 -21.99 24.36 -17.37
CA THR A 584 -21.82 23.44 -18.51
C THR A 584 -21.09 22.17 -18.07
N VAL A 585 -21.63 21.04 -18.49
CA VAL A 585 -20.99 19.71 -18.35
C VAL A 585 -20.39 19.33 -19.70
N PHE A 586 -19.09 19.10 -19.71
CA PHE A 586 -18.43 18.54 -20.88
C PHE A 586 -18.46 17.03 -20.84
N ILE A 587 -18.94 16.38 -21.91
CA ILE A 587 -19.08 14.93 -22.04
C ILE A 587 -18.30 14.45 -23.27
N SER A 588 -17.36 13.55 -23.07
CA SER A 588 -16.62 12.90 -24.14
C SER A 588 -16.32 11.46 -23.77
N VAL A 589 -17.02 10.52 -24.38
CA VAL A 589 -16.95 9.09 -24.07
C VAL A 589 -16.50 8.26 -25.25
N ILE A 590 -15.93 7.08 -24.96
CA ILE A 590 -15.62 6.06 -25.99
C ILE A 590 -16.90 5.42 -26.51
N ASP A 591 -16.80 4.70 -27.63
CA ASP A 591 -17.97 4.12 -28.31
C ASP A 591 -18.72 3.10 -27.43
N ASN A 592 -18.02 2.32 -26.61
CA ASN A 592 -18.61 1.36 -25.68
C ASN A 592 -19.51 2.05 -24.65
N ASP A 593 -19.13 3.24 -24.20
CA ASP A 593 -19.84 3.98 -23.14
C ASP A 593 -20.99 4.87 -23.66
N LYS A 594 -21.21 4.91 -24.97
CA LYS A 594 -22.25 5.76 -25.54
C LYS A 594 -23.65 5.44 -25.03
N LYS A 595 -23.96 4.15 -24.83
CA LYS A 595 -25.28 3.74 -24.30
C LYS A 595 -25.43 4.10 -22.84
N THR A 596 -24.38 3.90 -22.03
CA THR A 596 -24.40 4.14 -20.59
C THR A 596 -24.37 5.62 -20.23
N VAL A 597 -23.85 6.49 -21.13
CA VAL A 597 -23.83 7.95 -20.93
C VAL A 597 -25.18 8.62 -21.20
N LEU A 598 -26.08 8.00 -21.94
CA LEU A 598 -27.41 8.60 -22.27
C LEU A 598 -28.20 9.00 -21.04
N PRO A 599 -28.46 8.11 -20.04
CA PRO A 599 -29.18 8.49 -18.83
C PRO A 599 -28.43 9.56 -18.03
N VAL A 600 -27.09 9.59 -18.07
CA VAL A 600 -26.27 10.61 -17.40
C VAL A 600 -26.50 11.96 -18.06
N ALA A 601 -26.36 12.05 -19.38
CA ALA A 601 -26.54 13.29 -20.13
C ALA A 601 -27.98 13.81 -20.02
N ALA A 602 -28.99 12.92 -20.06
CA ALA A 602 -30.39 13.28 -19.86
C ALA A 602 -30.61 13.89 -18.47
N ALA A 603 -30.07 13.29 -17.41
CA ALA A 603 -30.17 13.78 -16.04
C ALA A 603 -29.59 15.19 -15.88
N TYR A 604 -28.41 15.46 -16.42
CA TYR A 604 -27.81 16.80 -16.39
C TYR A 604 -28.60 17.83 -17.19
N ARG A 605 -29.12 17.46 -18.39
CA ARG A 605 -30.02 18.33 -19.18
C ARG A 605 -31.27 18.68 -18.38
N ASP A 606 -31.93 17.70 -17.79
CA ASP A 606 -33.17 17.88 -17.05
C ASP A 606 -32.97 18.70 -15.78
N ALA A 607 -31.76 18.65 -15.21
CA ALA A 607 -31.31 19.54 -14.17
C ALA A 607 -30.91 20.94 -14.66
N GLY A 608 -31.04 21.26 -15.95
CA GLY A 608 -30.77 22.60 -16.51
C GLY A 608 -29.29 22.92 -16.71
N PHE A 609 -28.42 21.93 -16.81
CA PHE A 609 -27.05 22.13 -17.26
C PHE A 609 -26.98 22.23 -18.79
N ASN A 610 -26.09 23.07 -19.30
CA ASN A 610 -25.70 23.01 -20.69
C ASN A 610 -24.79 21.80 -20.92
N ILE A 611 -24.93 21.13 -22.04
CA ILE A 611 -24.09 20.00 -22.42
C ILE A 611 -23.17 20.44 -23.55
N MET A 612 -21.86 20.21 -23.39
CA MET A 612 -20.83 20.37 -24.42
C MET A 612 -20.19 19.01 -24.69
N ALA A 613 -20.02 18.64 -25.96
CA ALA A 613 -19.52 17.32 -26.31
C ALA A 613 -18.57 17.33 -27.51
N THR A 614 -17.66 16.36 -27.59
CA THR A 614 -16.86 16.13 -28.81
C THR A 614 -17.70 15.55 -29.91
N GLN A 615 -17.33 15.76 -31.18
CA GLN A 615 -18.11 15.44 -32.39
C GLN A 615 -18.82 14.07 -32.34
N GLY A 616 -18.07 12.98 -32.03
CA GLY A 616 -18.65 11.62 -32.01
C GLY A 616 -19.65 11.39 -30.88
N THR A 617 -19.42 12.00 -29.70
CA THR A 617 -20.35 11.97 -28.57
C THR A 617 -21.55 12.90 -28.87
N SER A 618 -21.30 14.09 -29.41
CA SER A 618 -22.34 15.06 -29.75
C SER A 618 -23.35 14.49 -30.74
N ASN A 619 -22.88 13.90 -31.85
CA ASN A 619 -23.77 13.27 -32.83
C ASN A 619 -24.67 12.23 -32.17
N PHE A 620 -24.10 11.35 -31.37
CA PHE A 620 -24.82 10.30 -30.65
C PHE A 620 -25.89 10.87 -29.71
N LEU A 621 -25.56 11.91 -28.92
CA LEU A 621 -26.50 12.58 -28.02
C LEU A 621 -27.62 13.26 -28.77
N THR A 622 -27.30 13.93 -29.89
CA THR A 622 -28.30 14.61 -30.79
C THR A 622 -29.25 13.61 -31.39
N ASP A 623 -28.78 12.47 -31.90
CA ASP A 623 -29.58 11.39 -32.48
C ASP A 623 -30.59 10.81 -31.46
N HIS A 624 -30.29 10.96 -30.14
CA HIS A 624 -31.15 10.52 -29.04
C HIS A 624 -31.94 11.68 -28.37
N GLY A 625 -32.01 12.85 -29.03
CA GLY A 625 -32.81 13.99 -28.57
C GLY A 625 -32.24 14.75 -27.36
N ILE A 626 -30.92 14.68 -27.14
CA ILE A 626 -30.22 15.46 -26.10
C ILE A 626 -29.53 16.66 -26.73
N PRO A 627 -30.05 17.92 -26.55
CA PRO A 627 -29.41 19.11 -27.04
C PRO A 627 -28.01 19.30 -26.48
N ASN A 628 -27.05 19.61 -27.29
CA ASN A 628 -25.67 19.82 -26.87
C ASN A 628 -24.91 20.72 -27.84
N GLN A 629 -23.80 21.30 -27.39
CA GLN A 629 -22.89 22.12 -28.19
C GLN A 629 -21.66 21.29 -28.55
N ILE A 630 -21.25 21.35 -29.80
CA ILE A 630 -20.04 20.69 -30.29
C ILE A 630 -18.80 21.49 -29.90
N VAL A 631 -17.76 20.79 -29.45
CA VAL A 631 -16.41 21.33 -29.25
C VAL A 631 -15.36 20.40 -29.85
N ASN A 632 -14.33 20.99 -30.48
CA ASN A 632 -13.25 20.20 -31.07
C ASN A 632 -12.41 19.46 -30.05
N LYS A 633 -11.92 18.27 -30.42
CA LYS A 633 -10.82 17.62 -29.71
C LYS A 633 -9.54 18.43 -29.87
N VAL A 634 -8.56 18.22 -28.95
CA VAL A 634 -7.25 18.89 -29.04
C VAL A 634 -6.53 18.56 -30.35
N SER A 635 -6.65 17.32 -30.82
CA SER A 635 -6.04 16.83 -32.08
C SER A 635 -6.66 17.43 -33.36
N VAL A 636 -7.89 17.95 -33.30
CA VAL A 636 -8.61 18.49 -34.47
C VAL A 636 -8.25 19.94 -34.76
N GLY A 637 -7.94 20.73 -33.73
CA GLY A 637 -7.56 22.15 -33.91
C GLY A 637 -8.39 23.09 -33.02
N ARG A 638 -8.04 24.38 -33.07
CA ARG A 638 -8.68 25.44 -32.25
C ARG A 638 -9.89 26.08 -32.95
N PRO A 639 -10.89 26.55 -32.18
CA PRO A 639 -11.01 26.41 -30.73
C PRO A 639 -11.33 24.95 -30.34
N HIS A 640 -10.74 24.48 -29.24
CA HIS A 640 -10.91 23.12 -28.72
C HIS A 640 -11.25 23.10 -27.22
N VAL A 641 -11.56 21.92 -26.68
CA VAL A 641 -12.02 21.74 -25.30
C VAL A 641 -11.10 22.38 -24.24
N VAL A 642 -9.78 22.37 -24.44
CA VAL A 642 -8.84 23.00 -23.50
C VAL A 642 -8.97 24.52 -23.51
N ASP A 643 -9.34 25.13 -24.64
CA ASP A 643 -9.62 26.56 -24.69
C ASP A 643 -10.90 26.88 -23.89
N ALA A 644 -11.96 26.07 -24.03
CA ALA A 644 -13.19 26.21 -23.25
C ALA A 644 -12.95 26.02 -21.73
N ILE A 645 -12.09 25.07 -21.34
CA ILE A 645 -11.65 24.89 -19.94
C ILE A 645 -10.97 26.18 -19.42
N LYS A 646 -10.01 26.71 -20.16
CA LYS A 646 -9.25 27.92 -19.78
C LYS A 646 -10.13 29.17 -19.69
N ASN A 647 -11.14 29.27 -20.54
CA ASN A 647 -12.11 30.36 -20.55
C ASN A 647 -13.16 30.24 -19.41
N GLY A 648 -13.16 29.15 -18.63
CA GLY A 648 -14.15 28.92 -17.59
C GLY A 648 -15.55 28.58 -18.09
N GLU A 649 -15.66 28.12 -19.34
CA GLU A 649 -16.92 27.73 -19.96
C GLU A 649 -17.44 26.36 -19.49
N ILE A 650 -16.57 25.52 -18.90
CA ILE A 650 -16.85 24.17 -18.44
C ILE A 650 -16.71 24.11 -16.92
N GLN A 651 -17.74 23.64 -16.20
CA GLN A 651 -17.77 23.48 -14.75
C GLN A 651 -17.65 22.03 -14.27
N LEU A 652 -17.91 21.05 -15.14
CA LEU A 652 -17.79 19.63 -14.83
C LEU A 652 -17.35 18.86 -16.08
N ILE A 653 -16.55 17.83 -15.91
CA ILE A 653 -16.02 17.01 -16.98
C ILE A 653 -16.40 15.53 -16.74
N ILE A 654 -16.97 14.87 -17.75
CA ILE A 654 -17.16 13.43 -17.83
C ILE A 654 -16.38 12.96 -19.05
N ASN A 655 -15.22 12.30 -18.81
CA ASN A 655 -14.33 11.89 -19.90
C ASN A 655 -13.84 10.46 -19.71
N THR A 656 -14.43 9.52 -20.46
CA THR A 656 -13.96 8.14 -20.54
C THR A 656 -12.95 8.00 -21.67
N SER A 657 -11.84 7.32 -21.44
CA SER A 657 -10.80 7.14 -22.46
C SER A 657 -10.03 5.84 -22.24
N ILE A 658 -10.00 4.98 -23.27
CA ILE A 658 -9.22 3.74 -23.29
C ILE A 658 -8.36 3.72 -24.55
N GLY A 659 -7.03 3.53 -24.40
CA GLY A 659 -6.08 3.24 -25.52
C GLY A 659 -5.82 4.34 -26.55
N GLY A 660 -4.73 4.23 -27.30
CA GLY A 660 -4.40 4.97 -28.52
C GLY A 660 -4.47 6.51 -28.49
N GLU A 661 -4.95 7.12 -29.58
CA GLU A 661 -5.09 8.58 -29.73
C GLU A 661 -6.10 9.20 -28.78
N THR A 662 -7.17 8.49 -28.42
CA THR A 662 -8.17 8.95 -27.46
C THR A 662 -7.56 9.16 -26.07
N ARG A 663 -6.55 8.39 -25.71
CA ARG A 663 -5.81 8.54 -24.46
C ARG A 663 -5.00 9.84 -24.44
N ARG A 664 -4.42 10.24 -25.56
CA ARG A 664 -3.62 11.48 -25.68
C ARG A 664 -4.49 12.74 -25.53
N ASP A 665 -5.62 12.81 -26.23
CA ASP A 665 -6.58 13.91 -26.09
C ASP A 665 -7.17 13.95 -24.67
N GLY A 666 -7.58 12.80 -24.12
CA GLY A 666 -8.06 12.66 -22.75
C GLY A 666 -7.04 13.12 -21.70
N TYR A 667 -5.76 12.83 -21.91
CA TYR A 667 -4.69 13.31 -21.02
C TYR A 667 -4.64 14.84 -20.93
N TYR A 668 -4.72 15.55 -22.06
CA TYR A 668 -4.73 17.01 -22.05
C TYR A 668 -5.98 17.57 -21.37
N ILE A 669 -7.14 16.96 -21.56
CA ILE A 669 -8.40 17.36 -20.90
C ILE A 669 -8.26 17.19 -19.39
N ARG A 670 -7.88 16.00 -18.93
CA ARG A 670 -7.75 15.67 -17.51
C ARG A 670 -6.69 16.51 -16.80
N ARG A 671 -5.54 16.76 -17.45
CA ARG A 671 -4.49 17.63 -16.90
C ARG A 671 -4.96 19.07 -16.71
N ASN A 672 -5.75 19.60 -17.64
CA ASN A 672 -6.32 20.93 -17.51
C ASN A 672 -7.47 20.97 -16.51
N ALA A 673 -8.30 19.93 -16.39
CA ALA A 673 -9.30 19.80 -15.33
C ALA A 673 -8.65 19.95 -13.95
N LEU A 674 -7.58 19.22 -13.68
CA LEU A 674 -6.81 19.31 -12.44
C LEU A 674 -6.24 20.71 -12.23
N ARG A 675 -5.59 21.30 -13.24
CA ARG A 675 -4.97 22.62 -13.15
C ARG A 675 -5.97 23.74 -12.84
N TYR A 676 -7.18 23.64 -13.39
CA TYR A 676 -8.26 24.63 -13.19
C TYR A 676 -9.25 24.21 -12.12
N LYS A 677 -8.94 23.10 -11.38
CA LYS A 677 -9.77 22.56 -10.27
C LYS A 677 -11.22 22.32 -10.67
N ILE A 678 -11.43 21.80 -11.88
CA ILE A 678 -12.74 21.40 -12.38
C ILE A 678 -13.01 19.96 -11.95
N PRO A 679 -14.10 19.67 -11.23
CA PRO A 679 -14.50 18.31 -10.90
C PRO A 679 -14.64 17.46 -12.17
N TYR A 680 -14.25 16.19 -12.07
CA TYR A 680 -14.28 15.30 -13.23
C TYR A 680 -14.65 13.87 -12.82
N ALA A 681 -15.28 13.15 -13.76
CA ALA A 681 -15.48 11.71 -13.70
C ALA A 681 -14.79 11.05 -14.91
N THR A 682 -14.17 9.89 -14.66
CA THR A 682 -13.51 9.08 -15.70
C THR A 682 -14.37 7.89 -16.13
N THR A 683 -15.54 7.70 -15.50
CA THR A 683 -16.54 6.66 -15.80
C THR A 683 -17.94 7.28 -15.91
N THR A 684 -18.85 6.58 -16.58
CA THR A 684 -20.25 7.01 -16.65
C THR A 684 -20.95 6.82 -15.31
N ALA A 685 -20.61 5.78 -14.55
CA ALA A 685 -21.11 5.54 -13.20
C ALA A 685 -20.69 6.67 -12.23
N GLY A 686 -19.42 7.09 -12.25
CA GLY A 686 -18.95 8.27 -11.50
C GLY A 686 -19.68 9.55 -11.92
N GLY A 687 -19.93 9.75 -13.23
CA GLY A 687 -20.72 10.86 -13.73
C GLY A 687 -22.15 10.90 -13.16
N MET A 688 -22.81 9.75 -13.05
CA MET A 688 -24.14 9.63 -12.43
C MET A 688 -24.09 9.85 -10.90
N ALA A 689 -23.05 9.35 -10.24
CA ALA A 689 -22.87 9.56 -8.80
C ALA A 689 -22.70 11.06 -8.47
N ILE A 690 -21.90 11.78 -9.26
CA ILE A 690 -21.75 13.24 -9.14
C ILE A 690 -23.10 13.94 -9.38
N TYR A 691 -23.89 13.51 -10.38
CA TYR A 691 -25.21 14.06 -10.61
C TYR A 691 -26.11 13.93 -9.38
N ARG A 692 -26.22 12.74 -8.78
CA ARG A 692 -27.00 12.50 -7.56
C ARG A 692 -26.55 13.40 -6.40
N ALA A 693 -25.23 13.64 -6.26
CA ALA A 693 -24.71 14.57 -5.28
C ALA A 693 -25.13 16.02 -5.55
N ILE A 694 -25.06 16.47 -6.80
CA ILE A 694 -25.50 17.81 -7.21
C ILE A 694 -27.01 17.99 -6.95
N GLU A 695 -27.82 17.00 -7.25
CA GLU A 695 -29.26 16.99 -6.96
C GLU A 695 -29.51 17.15 -5.45
N ALA A 696 -28.80 16.38 -4.61
CA ALA A 696 -28.91 16.49 -3.16
C ALA A 696 -28.49 17.88 -2.65
N LEU A 697 -27.42 18.47 -3.19
CA LEU A 697 -26.99 19.84 -2.84
C LEU A 697 -28.00 20.91 -3.22
N ARG A 698 -28.78 20.71 -4.29
CA ARG A 698 -29.84 21.63 -4.71
C ARG A 698 -31.11 21.52 -3.87
N LEU A 699 -31.47 20.28 -3.51
CA LEU A 699 -32.73 20.00 -2.84
C LEU A 699 -32.69 20.14 -1.33
N LYS A 700 -31.52 19.93 -0.72
CA LYS A 700 -31.37 19.86 0.74
C LYS A 700 -30.23 20.74 1.24
N LYS A 701 -30.45 21.39 2.40
CA LYS A 701 -29.38 22.01 3.15
C LYS A 701 -28.44 20.90 3.68
N THR A 702 -27.12 21.09 3.47
CA THR A 702 -26.13 20.18 4.05
C THR A 702 -26.25 20.20 5.58
N THR A 703 -26.52 19.06 6.18
CA THR A 703 -26.58 18.88 7.63
C THR A 703 -25.26 18.33 8.15
N VAL A 704 -24.87 18.76 9.35
CA VAL A 704 -23.66 18.29 10.03
C VAL A 704 -24.09 17.61 11.32
N LYS A 705 -23.64 16.38 11.54
CA LYS A 705 -23.77 15.59 12.76
C LYS A 705 -22.41 15.01 13.12
N THR A 706 -22.18 14.75 14.39
CA THR A 706 -21.00 14.00 14.83
C THR A 706 -21.13 12.52 14.43
N LEU A 707 -20.00 11.82 14.31
CA LEU A 707 -19.98 10.39 14.06
C LEU A 707 -20.73 9.60 15.16
N GLN A 708 -20.60 10.06 16.41
CA GLN A 708 -21.26 9.47 17.58
C GLN A 708 -22.80 9.57 17.49
N GLU A 709 -23.31 10.71 17.01
CA GLU A 709 -24.75 10.89 16.79
C GLU A 709 -25.27 9.94 15.71
N TYR A 710 -24.54 9.77 14.59
CA TYR A 710 -24.92 8.82 13.55
C TYR A 710 -24.93 7.38 14.09
N ASN A 711 -23.90 6.97 14.82
CA ASN A 711 -23.79 5.61 15.35
C ASN A 711 -24.78 5.34 16.49
N SER A 712 -25.31 6.36 17.19
CA SER A 712 -26.33 6.18 18.21
C SER A 712 -27.74 5.95 17.63
N GLU A 713 -27.96 6.24 16.33
CA GLU A 713 -29.21 6.02 15.60
C GLU A 713 -29.24 4.61 14.93
N THR A 714 -28.12 3.88 14.98
CA THR A 714 -27.97 2.51 14.48
C THR A 714 -28.27 1.49 15.57
#